data_ab5deee7add55f101b5907191d4da81f
#
_entry.id   ab5deee7add55f101b5907191d4da81f
#
_cell.length_a   1.000
_cell.length_b   1.000
_cell.length_c   1.000
_cell.angle_alpha   90.00
_cell.angle_beta   90.00
_cell.angle_gamma   90.00
#
_symmetry.space_group_name_H-M   'P 1'
#
loop_
_entity.id
_entity.type
_entity.pdbx_description
1 polymer ?
#
loop_
_entity_poly.entity_id
_entity_poly.type
_entity_poly.pdbx_seq_one_letter_code
_entity_poly.pdbx_strand_id
1 'polypeptide(L)'
;MSQGTEFLTLINEKLKHKIQEVNHALLEGQKEIESMHTYYWDNYTEMDQYGYENFDNQQALFQQVNANQEQFIYRQRLEKMIDSPFFGRVDFCYEGEDEPEQFYIGIGNFSEKTGHIPLIYDWRAPVSGLFYDYDKGAACYTAPAGVLHGEITSKWQYKIRRGKMVYEFESDVKIDDDILKAELGSNGDVQLKNIVRTIQKEQNAIIRNTKDKIMVIQGAAGSGKTSVALHRIAYLLYHDRAHLKSSNILVLSPNSVFSDYISHILPELGEENIQEMSFDLYAYKELKSFVYDCEDRYHQIERELAFADKKQIKRMRWKQSKEFLDEAEAFLLELEDELMNFCTVEYKGFEKTEQEILNLFYFKFQDIPLLSRMEAVLEYFIDEYETLKDCTLPEEERDMLYGKFMKMYETKDLYVLYSRFLKRTGLKALPHCSYEKRLLPYEDVYPMLYFKYRLFSVTQQKTIKHLVIDEMQDYSYLQYIILKELFHCPMTILGDKAQTMEAEVQDVLEFLPEIYGKQIRVIYMNKSYRNTVEIASYANEITDVQGVELFERHGKPVEEKTFSALTEMLEEVLKNLKLQENEYETAAVITTTEEEAVFAYQYLKEKFPQTFYIDKDSSVFQKGLTVTTFYLAKGLEFDQVFGIS
;
A
#
# COMPACT_ATOMS: atom_id res chain seq x y z
N MET A 1 19.04 -42.83 -2.60
CA MET A 1 18.66 -41.41 -2.68
C MET A 1 17.91 -41.10 -1.39
N SER A 2 17.92 -39.87 -0.95
CA SER A 2 17.07 -39.49 0.17
C SER A 2 15.60 -39.43 -0.26
N GLN A 3 14.67 -39.51 0.69
CA GLN A 3 13.24 -39.47 0.44
C GLN A 3 12.84 -38.13 -0.23
N GLY A 4 13.45 -37.01 0.17
CA GLY A 4 13.21 -35.68 -0.44
C GLY A 4 13.68 -35.63 -1.88
N THR A 5 14.83 -36.23 -2.23
CA THR A 5 15.34 -36.28 -3.60
C THR A 5 14.48 -37.19 -4.52
N GLU A 6 14.00 -38.31 -3.99
CA GLU A 6 13.07 -39.18 -4.74
C GLU A 6 11.75 -38.48 -5.02
N PHE A 7 11.17 -37.83 -4.02
CA PHE A 7 9.96 -37.04 -4.18
C PHE A 7 10.13 -35.87 -5.15
N LEU A 8 11.28 -35.17 -5.10
CA LEU A 8 11.59 -34.08 -6.04
C LEU A 8 11.61 -34.59 -7.50
N THR A 9 12.21 -35.75 -7.72
CA THR A 9 12.26 -36.35 -9.07
C THR A 9 10.85 -36.65 -9.58
N LEU A 10 10.03 -37.28 -8.76
CA LEU A 10 8.63 -37.58 -9.07
C LEU A 10 7.82 -36.32 -9.38
N ILE A 11 7.94 -35.29 -8.55
CA ILE A 11 7.21 -34.03 -8.70
C ILE A 11 7.64 -33.30 -9.97
N ASN A 12 8.94 -33.27 -10.27
CA ASN A 12 9.44 -32.62 -11.49
C ASN A 12 8.91 -33.28 -12.77
N GLU A 13 8.76 -34.60 -12.80
CA GLU A 13 8.15 -35.31 -13.92
C GLU A 13 6.67 -34.93 -14.06
N LYS A 14 5.92 -34.96 -12.94
CA LYS A 14 4.49 -34.62 -12.93
C LYS A 14 4.24 -33.15 -13.31
N LEU A 15 5.04 -32.20 -12.83
CA LEU A 15 4.95 -30.80 -13.20
C LEU A 15 5.20 -30.60 -14.71
N LYS A 16 6.24 -31.23 -15.28
CA LYS A 16 6.51 -31.15 -16.72
C LYS A 16 5.36 -31.69 -17.55
N HIS A 17 4.82 -32.84 -17.14
CA HIS A 17 3.65 -33.42 -17.82
C HIS A 17 2.45 -32.48 -17.74
N LYS A 18 2.18 -31.89 -16.57
CA LYS A 18 1.06 -30.95 -16.39
C LYS A 18 1.22 -29.69 -17.22
N ILE A 19 2.44 -29.13 -17.33
CA ILE A 19 2.72 -27.99 -18.19
C ILE A 19 2.44 -28.34 -19.67
N GLN A 20 2.77 -29.55 -20.12
CA GLN A 20 2.46 -29.97 -21.49
C GLN A 20 0.94 -30.05 -21.73
N GLU A 21 0.17 -30.59 -20.76
CA GLU A 21 -1.28 -30.60 -20.82
C GLU A 21 -1.86 -29.18 -20.91
N VAL A 22 -1.40 -28.28 -20.06
CA VAL A 22 -1.87 -26.88 -20.03
C VAL A 22 -1.49 -26.14 -21.31
N ASN A 23 -0.27 -26.35 -21.84
CA ASN A 23 0.13 -25.79 -23.14
C ASN A 23 -0.76 -26.26 -24.28
N HIS A 24 -1.15 -27.53 -24.29
CA HIS A 24 -2.09 -28.06 -25.29
C HIS A 24 -3.46 -27.39 -25.14
N ALA A 25 -3.99 -27.29 -23.91
CA ALA A 25 -5.26 -26.63 -23.65
C ALA A 25 -5.24 -25.13 -24.05
N LEU A 26 -4.15 -24.42 -23.82
CA LEU A 26 -3.97 -23.03 -24.24
C LEU A 26 -4.01 -22.87 -25.76
N LEU A 27 -3.34 -23.77 -26.50
CA LEU A 27 -3.35 -23.74 -27.95
C LEU A 27 -4.75 -24.08 -28.54
N GLU A 28 -5.48 -25.02 -27.93
CA GLU A 28 -6.86 -25.32 -28.32
C GLU A 28 -7.78 -24.15 -28.00
N GLY A 29 -7.70 -23.57 -26.78
CA GLY A 29 -8.49 -22.42 -26.38
C GLY A 29 -8.23 -21.20 -27.27
N GLN A 30 -6.99 -20.97 -27.71
CA GLN A 30 -6.68 -19.87 -28.63
C GLN A 30 -7.32 -20.07 -30.00
N LYS A 31 -7.29 -21.31 -30.56
CA LYS A 31 -7.96 -21.64 -31.83
C LYS A 31 -9.47 -21.45 -31.73
N GLU A 32 -10.05 -21.81 -30.58
CA GLU A 32 -11.48 -21.65 -30.33
C GLU A 32 -11.87 -20.18 -30.27
N ILE A 33 -11.08 -19.34 -29.57
CA ILE A 33 -11.23 -17.86 -29.52
C ILE A 33 -11.16 -17.28 -30.95
N GLU A 34 -10.16 -17.67 -31.75
CA GLU A 34 -10.01 -17.22 -33.14
C GLU A 34 -11.22 -17.63 -34.01
N SER A 35 -11.69 -18.86 -33.83
CA SER A 35 -12.89 -19.38 -34.54
C SER A 35 -14.15 -18.61 -34.13
N MET A 36 -14.37 -18.39 -32.84
CA MET A 36 -15.52 -17.62 -32.34
C MET A 36 -15.47 -16.15 -32.81
N HIS A 37 -14.29 -15.54 -32.82
CA HIS A 37 -14.10 -14.20 -33.31
C HIS A 37 -14.40 -14.09 -34.81
N THR A 38 -13.92 -15.04 -35.61
CA THR A 38 -14.18 -15.07 -37.04
C THR A 38 -15.67 -15.30 -37.31
N TYR A 39 -16.30 -16.24 -36.62
CA TYR A 39 -17.73 -16.48 -36.73
C TYR A 39 -18.57 -15.26 -36.39
N TYR A 40 -18.21 -14.52 -35.35
CA TYR A 40 -18.87 -13.28 -34.94
C TYR A 40 -18.84 -12.22 -36.05
N TRP A 41 -17.69 -12.01 -36.67
CA TRP A 41 -17.53 -10.97 -37.70
C TRP A 41 -18.12 -11.40 -39.06
N ASP A 42 -18.05 -12.66 -39.42
CA ASP A 42 -18.63 -13.19 -40.65
C ASP A 42 -20.18 -13.09 -40.68
N ASN A 43 -20.79 -13.18 -39.50
CA ASN A 43 -22.25 -13.15 -39.37
C ASN A 43 -22.77 -11.83 -38.71
N TYR A 44 -21.93 -10.84 -38.52
CA TYR A 44 -22.24 -9.61 -37.80
C TYR A 44 -23.48 -8.87 -38.33
N THR A 45 -23.64 -8.79 -39.64
CA THR A 45 -24.80 -8.12 -40.31
C THR A 45 -26.10 -8.89 -40.22
N GLU A 46 -26.05 -10.22 -40.06
CA GLU A 46 -27.25 -11.07 -39.93
C GLU A 46 -27.74 -11.14 -38.49
N MET A 47 -26.81 -11.09 -37.52
CA MET A 47 -27.12 -11.14 -36.09
C MET A 47 -27.77 -9.86 -35.56
N ASP A 48 -27.61 -8.71 -36.24
CA ASP A 48 -28.12 -7.41 -35.79
C ASP A 48 -29.66 -7.28 -35.88
N GLN A 49 -30.35 -8.20 -36.57
CA GLN A 49 -31.81 -8.20 -36.68
C GLN A 49 -32.56 -8.54 -35.38
N TYR A 50 -31.91 -9.21 -34.40
CA TYR A 50 -32.57 -9.69 -33.18
C TYR A 50 -31.83 -9.39 -31.86
N GLY A 51 -30.69 -8.75 -31.88
CA GLY A 51 -29.96 -8.22 -30.69
C GLY A 51 -29.50 -9.25 -29.61
N TYR A 52 -30.21 -10.33 -29.44
CA TYR A 52 -29.94 -11.35 -28.40
C TYR A 52 -28.81 -12.32 -28.77
N GLU A 53 -28.73 -12.78 -30.01
CA GLU A 53 -27.66 -13.72 -30.45
C GLU A 53 -26.27 -13.05 -30.42
N ASN A 54 -26.23 -11.75 -30.66
CA ASN A 54 -25.00 -10.98 -30.61
C ASN A 54 -24.43 -10.85 -29.18
N PHE A 55 -25.32 -10.68 -28.21
CA PHE A 55 -24.94 -10.60 -26.78
C PHE A 55 -24.44 -11.97 -26.28
N ASP A 56 -25.14 -13.07 -26.60
CA ASP A 56 -24.77 -14.42 -26.17
C ASP A 56 -23.42 -14.85 -26.77
N ASN A 57 -23.17 -14.57 -28.04
CA ASN A 57 -21.89 -14.85 -28.70
C ASN A 57 -20.74 -14.02 -28.11
N GLN A 58 -20.95 -12.74 -27.80
CA GLN A 58 -19.96 -11.91 -27.12
C GLN A 58 -19.67 -12.44 -25.71
N GLN A 59 -20.71 -12.85 -24.99
CA GLN A 59 -20.54 -13.40 -23.64
C GLN A 59 -19.77 -14.72 -23.66
N ALA A 60 -20.08 -15.61 -24.62
CA ALA A 60 -19.35 -16.88 -24.80
C ALA A 60 -17.87 -16.63 -25.17
N LEU A 61 -17.59 -15.71 -26.10
CA LEU A 61 -16.23 -15.33 -26.46
C LEU A 61 -15.48 -14.78 -25.23
N PHE A 62 -16.11 -13.90 -24.45
CA PHE A 62 -15.51 -13.33 -23.26
C PHE A 62 -15.22 -14.40 -22.19
N GLN A 63 -16.12 -15.36 -22.00
CA GLN A 63 -15.90 -16.49 -21.10
C GLN A 63 -14.71 -17.36 -21.54
N GLN A 64 -14.59 -17.64 -22.85
CA GLN A 64 -13.48 -18.43 -23.39
C GLN A 64 -12.13 -17.68 -23.27
N VAL A 65 -12.11 -16.36 -23.50
CA VAL A 65 -10.92 -15.53 -23.29
C VAL A 65 -10.49 -15.58 -21.83
N ASN A 66 -11.43 -15.44 -20.88
CA ASN A 66 -11.13 -15.50 -19.46
C ASN A 66 -10.61 -16.89 -19.04
N ALA A 67 -11.24 -17.96 -19.52
CA ALA A 67 -10.78 -19.33 -19.26
C ALA A 67 -9.36 -19.56 -19.78
N ASN A 68 -9.04 -19.08 -20.99
CA ASN A 68 -7.69 -19.19 -21.55
C ASN A 68 -6.67 -18.36 -20.77
N GLN A 69 -7.07 -17.18 -20.28
CA GLN A 69 -6.22 -16.35 -19.42
C GLN A 69 -5.94 -17.03 -18.07
N GLU A 70 -6.92 -17.69 -17.46
CA GLU A 70 -6.72 -18.46 -16.23
C GLU A 70 -5.74 -19.63 -16.45
N GLN A 71 -5.83 -20.34 -17.58
CA GLN A 71 -4.89 -21.40 -17.96
C GLN A 71 -3.47 -20.84 -18.16
N PHE A 72 -3.34 -19.66 -18.74
CA PHE A 72 -2.04 -18.99 -18.91
C PHE A 72 -1.39 -18.65 -17.56
N ILE A 73 -2.16 -18.08 -16.62
CA ILE A 73 -1.68 -17.78 -15.26
C ILE A 73 -1.30 -19.08 -14.54
N TYR A 74 -2.11 -20.13 -14.67
CA TYR A 74 -1.82 -21.44 -14.10
C TYR A 74 -0.52 -22.03 -14.64
N ARG A 75 -0.28 -21.92 -15.96
CA ARG A 75 0.99 -22.35 -16.57
C ARG A 75 2.18 -21.62 -15.98
N GLN A 76 2.11 -20.29 -15.87
CA GLN A 76 3.20 -19.48 -15.28
C GLN A 76 3.50 -19.92 -13.84
N ARG A 77 2.46 -20.26 -13.06
CA ARG A 77 2.64 -20.79 -11.69
C ARG A 77 3.37 -22.15 -11.71
N LEU A 78 3.00 -23.05 -12.59
CA LEU A 78 3.66 -24.36 -12.72
C LEU A 78 5.13 -24.20 -13.17
N GLU A 79 5.43 -23.29 -14.07
CA GLU A 79 6.80 -22.99 -14.52
C GLU A 79 7.68 -22.48 -13.36
N LYS A 80 7.15 -21.60 -12.51
CA LYS A 80 7.84 -21.16 -11.27
C LYS A 80 8.06 -22.33 -10.31
N MET A 81 7.08 -23.21 -10.16
CA MET A 81 7.19 -24.38 -9.27
C MET A 81 8.28 -25.34 -9.71
N ILE A 82 8.62 -25.47 -10.99
CA ILE A 82 9.69 -26.35 -11.47
C ILE A 82 11.05 -25.95 -10.87
N ASP A 83 11.32 -24.67 -10.71
CA ASP A 83 12.60 -24.21 -10.12
C ASP A 83 12.75 -24.67 -8.68
N SER A 84 11.68 -24.56 -7.88
CA SER A 84 11.67 -24.94 -6.47
C SER A 84 10.26 -25.35 -6.02
N PRO A 85 9.84 -26.60 -6.26
CA PRO A 85 8.46 -27.01 -6.05
C PRO A 85 8.04 -26.99 -4.57
N PHE A 86 8.94 -27.32 -3.67
CA PHE A 86 8.69 -27.29 -2.23
C PHE A 86 9.96 -26.87 -1.48
N PHE A 87 9.78 -26.39 -0.25
CA PHE A 87 10.88 -25.93 0.62
C PHE A 87 10.78 -26.52 2.03
N GLY A 88 9.65 -27.11 2.39
CA GLY A 88 9.42 -27.70 3.69
C GLY A 88 8.60 -29.00 3.61
N ARG A 89 8.72 -29.83 4.64
CA ARG A 89 7.85 -30.97 4.89
C ARG A 89 7.58 -31.08 6.39
N VAL A 90 6.35 -31.43 6.72
CA VAL A 90 5.94 -31.79 8.08
C VAL A 90 5.30 -33.16 8.01
N ASP A 91 5.76 -34.07 8.87
CA ASP A 91 5.15 -35.36 9.09
C ASP A 91 4.27 -35.24 10.35
N PHE A 92 2.94 -35.31 10.16
CA PHE A 92 1.95 -35.06 11.22
C PHE A 92 1.09 -36.29 11.47
N CYS A 93 1.11 -36.76 12.70
CA CYS A 93 0.28 -37.87 13.15
C CYS A 93 -0.96 -37.34 13.85
N TYR A 94 -2.13 -37.64 13.31
CA TYR A 94 -3.40 -37.20 13.91
C TYR A 94 -3.68 -37.91 15.21
N GLU A 95 -4.38 -37.28 16.11
CA GLU A 95 -4.79 -37.89 17.38
C GLU A 95 -5.67 -39.13 17.12
N GLY A 96 -5.15 -40.30 17.55
CA GLY A 96 -5.82 -41.59 17.34
C GLY A 96 -5.36 -42.36 16.11
N GLU A 97 -4.40 -41.85 15.35
CA GLU A 97 -3.74 -42.57 14.24
C GLU A 97 -2.31 -42.93 14.59
N ASP A 98 -1.82 -44.04 14.02
CA ASP A 98 -0.47 -44.56 14.30
C ASP A 98 0.57 -44.13 13.24
N GLU A 99 0.12 -43.79 12.02
CA GLU A 99 1.02 -43.43 10.93
C GLU A 99 0.94 -41.93 10.61
N PRO A 100 2.08 -41.23 10.47
CA PRO A 100 2.09 -39.81 10.11
C PRO A 100 1.79 -39.56 8.64
N GLU A 101 0.98 -38.56 8.36
CA GLU A 101 0.76 -38.03 7.02
C GLU A 101 1.85 -36.99 6.69
N GLN A 102 2.35 -37.02 5.44
CA GLN A 102 3.41 -36.13 4.96
C GLN A 102 2.85 -34.94 4.20
N PHE A 103 3.12 -33.74 4.68
CA PHE A 103 2.72 -32.50 4.05
C PHE A 103 3.94 -31.76 3.47
N TYR A 104 4.10 -31.82 2.14
CA TYR A 104 5.11 -31.02 1.44
C TYR A 104 4.57 -29.61 1.17
N ILE A 105 5.35 -28.59 1.54
CA ILE A 105 4.94 -27.18 1.52
C ILE A 105 5.75 -26.44 0.48
N GLY A 106 5.06 -25.72 -0.40
CA GLY A 106 5.64 -24.96 -1.50
C GLY A 106 4.98 -23.61 -1.71
N ILE A 107 5.35 -22.92 -2.78
CA ILE A 107 4.81 -21.61 -3.14
C ILE A 107 3.39 -21.66 -3.69
N GLY A 108 2.86 -22.83 -3.98
CA GLY A 108 1.50 -23.04 -4.46
C GLY A 108 1.04 -24.49 -4.35
N ASN A 109 -0.27 -24.71 -4.43
CA ASN A 109 -0.82 -26.07 -4.44
C ASN A 109 -0.52 -26.75 -5.79
N PHE A 110 -0.15 -28.04 -5.71
CA PHE A 110 -0.05 -28.92 -6.87
C PHE A 110 -0.77 -30.23 -6.62
N SER A 111 -1.75 -30.54 -7.47
CA SER A 111 -2.50 -31.80 -7.50
C SER A 111 -2.46 -32.37 -8.92
N GLU A 112 -2.49 -33.68 -9.06
CA GLU A 112 -2.52 -34.33 -10.39
C GLU A 112 -3.80 -34.01 -11.16
N LYS A 113 -4.91 -33.99 -10.45
CA LYS A 113 -6.24 -33.68 -11.00
C LYS A 113 -6.98 -32.72 -10.08
N THR A 114 -7.84 -31.92 -10.63
CA THR A 114 -8.71 -31.03 -9.85
C THR A 114 -9.56 -31.82 -8.86
N GLY A 115 -9.59 -31.38 -7.59
CA GLY A 115 -10.33 -32.03 -6.51
C GLY A 115 -9.60 -33.20 -5.81
N HIS A 116 -8.41 -33.56 -6.25
CA HIS A 116 -7.58 -34.55 -5.53
C HIS A 116 -6.78 -33.87 -4.42
N ILE A 117 -6.34 -34.69 -3.46
CA ILE A 117 -5.44 -34.29 -2.38
C ILE A 117 -4.15 -33.71 -3.01
N PRO A 118 -3.72 -32.50 -2.60
CA PRO A 118 -2.49 -31.92 -3.10
C PRO A 118 -1.26 -32.77 -2.79
N LEU A 119 -0.36 -32.89 -3.73
CA LEU A 119 0.99 -33.45 -3.51
C LEU A 119 1.92 -32.40 -2.88
N ILE A 120 1.66 -31.10 -3.19
CA ILE A 120 2.33 -29.96 -2.59
C ILE A 120 1.25 -29.01 -2.11
N TYR A 121 1.35 -28.58 -0.87
CA TYR A 121 0.45 -27.63 -0.25
C TYR A 121 1.01 -26.21 -0.37
N ASP A 122 0.13 -25.27 -0.70
CA ASP A 122 0.47 -23.85 -0.67
C ASP A 122 0.86 -23.42 0.76
N TRP A 123 1.89 -22.61 0.89
CA TRP A 123 2.34 -22.08 2.17
C TRP A 123 1.24 -21.34 2.96
N ARG A 124 0.22 -20.85 2.27
CA ARG A 124 -0.95 -20.15 2.84
C ARG A 124 -2.01 -21.13 3.36
N ALA A 125 -1.99 -22.38 2.95
CA ALA A 125 -2.96 -23.37 3.38
C ALA A 125 -2.96 -23.53 4.90
N PRO A 126 -4.11 -23.86 5.53
CA PRO A 126 -4.18 -24.04 6.98
C PRO A 126 -3.16 -25.03 7.54
N VAL A 127 -3.00 -26.19 6.89
CA VAL A 127 -2.03 -27.23 7.31
C VAL A 127 -0.59 -26.74 7.27
N SER A 128 -0.25 -25.81 6.39
CA SER A 128 1.09 -25.24 6.30
C SER A 128 1.46 -24.40 7.54
N GLY A 129 0.49 -24.02 8.37
CA GLY A 129 0.72 -23.41 9.68
C GLY A 129 1.54 -24.30 10.61
N LEU A 130 1.42 -25.63 10.49
CA LEU A 130 2.22 -26.57 11.27
C LEU A 130 3.73 -26.35 11.07
N PHE A 131 4.15 -25.98 9.87
CA PHE A 131 5.55 -25.73 9.56
C PHE A 131 6.09 -24.45 10.23
N TYR A 132 5.27 -23.40 10.35
CA TYR A 132 5.72 -22.09 10.84
C TYR A 132 5.52 -21.90 12.34
N ASP A 133 4.48 -22.49 12.92
CA ASP A 133 4.03 -22.19 14.29
C ASP A 133 4.55 -23.15 15.34
N TYR A 134 4.92 -24.38 14.94
CA TYR A 134 5.23 -25.46 15.86
C TYR A 134 6.63 -26.04 15.63
N ASP A 135 7.24 -26.49 16.71
CA ASP A 135 8.39 -27.39 16.73
C ASP A 135 7.89 -28.85 16.68
N LYS A 136 8.76 -29.85 16.76
CA LYS A 136 8.34 -31.26 16.95
C LYS A 136 7.53 -31.42 18.23
N GLY A 137 6.51 -32.27 18.20
CA GLY A 137 5.60 -32.53 19.31
C GLY A 137 4.18 -32.09 19.06
N ALA A 138 3.42 -31.91 20.13
CA ALA A 138 1.98 -31.59 20.04
C ALA A 138 1.69 -30.33 19.24
N ALA A 139 0.79 -30.44 18.27
CA ALA A 139 0.41 -29.36 17.37
C ALA A 139 -1.05 -29.48 16.93
N CYS A 140 -1.61 -28.38 16.41
CA CYS A 140 -2.94 -28.39 15.82
C CYS A 140 -3.04 -27.37 14.68
N TYR A 141 -4.01 -27.57 13.80
CA TYR A 141 -4.36 -26.58 12.78
C TYR A 141 -5.87 -26.53 12.53
N THR A 142 -6.39 -25.44 12.01
CA THR A 142 -7.81 -25.28 11.74
C THR A 142 -8.09 -25.59 10.28
N ALA A 143 -8.76 -26.72 10.03
CA ALA A 143 -9.28 -27.11 8.73
C ALA A 143 -10.74 -26.61 8.57
N PRO A 144 -11.32 -26.61 7.38
CA PRO A 144 -12.74 -26.29 7.19
C PRO A 144 -13.70 -27.12 8.04
N ALA A 145 -13.32 -28.36 8.37
CA ALA A 145 -14.09 -29.28 9.22
C ALA A 145 -13.92 -29.03 10.73
N GLY A 146 -13.02 -28.15 11.17
CA GLY A 146 -12.73 -27.85 12.57
C GLY A 146 -11.25 -27.86 12.91
N VAL A 147 -10.94 -27.83 14.20
CA VAL A 147 -9.55 -27.91 14.69
C VAL A 147 -9.12 -29.37 14.72
N LEU A 148 -8.01 -29.69 14.08
CA LEU A 148 -7.40 -31.01 14.05
C LEU A 148 -6.17 -31.01 14.96
N HIS A 149 -6.13 -31.97 15.89
CA HIS A 149 -5.05 -32.16 16.86
C HIS A 149 -4.18 -33.34 16.49
N GLY A 150 -2.92 -33.30 16.89
CA GLY A 150 -1.97 -34.38 16.65
C GLY A 150 -0.57 -34.02 17.09
N GLU A 151 0.40 -34.70 16.55
CA GLU A 151 1.82 -34.54 16.88
C GLU A 151 2.65 -34.43 15.59
N ILE A 152 3.59 -33.48 15.56
CA ILE A 152 4.62 -33.37 14.53
C ILE A 152 5.76 -34.35 14.91
N THR A 153 5.89 -35.38 14.10
CA THR A 153 6.90 -36.44 14.31
C THR A 153 8.23 -36.08 13.66
N SER A 154 8.20 -35.44 12.50
CA SER A 154 9.40 -34.91 11.85
C SER A 154 9.13 -33.65 11.05
N LYS A 155 10.18 -32.86 10.87
CA LYS A 155 10.11 -31.59 10.14
C LYS A 155 11.39 -31.44 9.32
N TRP A 156 11.21 -31.16 8.02
CA TRP A 156 12.30 -31.09 7.05
C TRP A 156 12.33 -29.78 6.34
N GLN A 157 13.54 -29.29 6.06
CA GLN A 157 13.80 -28.11 5.24
C GLN A 157 14.61 -28.50 4.00
N TYR A 158 14.23 -27.88 2.86
CA TYR A 158 14.81 -28.17 1.57
C TYR A 158 15.24 -26.87 0.88
N LYS A 159 16.43 -26.89 0.28
CA LYS A 159 16.85 -25.86 -0.68
C LYS A 159 16.97 -26.50 -2.06
N ILE A 160 16.09 -26.06 -2.95
CA ILE A 160 16.02 -26.53 -4.33
C ILE A 160 16.28 -25.34 -5.22
N ARG A 161 17.16 -25.49 -6.21
CA ARG A 161 17.44 -24.50 -7.25
C ARG A 161 17.44 -25.18 -8.61
N ARG A 162 16.77 -24.59 -9.60
CA ARG A 162 16.64 -25.12 -10.95
C ARG A 162 16.25 -26.59 -10.99
N GLY A 163 15.29 -26.94 -10.13
CA GLY A 163 14.77 -28.31 -10.01
C GLY A 163 15.77 -29.33 -9.44
N LYS A 164 16.87 -28.88 -8.83
CA LYS A 164 17.88 -29.75 -8.19
C LYS A 164 17.99 -29.50 -6.71
N MET A 165 18.06 -30.59 -5.92
CA MET A 165 18.32 -30.51 -4.48
C MET A 165 19.70 -29.95 -4.22
N VAL A 166 19.79 -28.85 -3.49
CA VAL A 166 21.04 -28.24 -3.02
C VAL A 166 21.40 -28.80 -1.66
N TYR A 167 20.45 -28.78 -0.73
CA TYR A 167 20.55 -29.45 0.56
C TYR A 167 19.18 -29.85 1.11
N GLU A 168 19.17 -30.81 2.00
CA GLU A 168 18.03 -31.22 2.81
C GLU A 168 18.51 -31.59 4.20
N PHE A 169 17.75 -31.21 5.21
CA PHE A 169 18.05 -31.63 6.59
C PHE A 169 16.77 -31.67 7.43
N GLU A 170 16.81 -32.50 8.46
CA GLU A 170 15.75 -32.56 9.45
C GLU A 170 16.00 -31.48 10.51
N SER A 171 14.97 -30.69 10.78
CA SER A 171 15.03 -29.59 11.75
C SER A 171 14.24 -29.95 12.99
N ASP A 172 14.87 -29.90 14.14
CA ASP A 172 14.22 -30.14 15.42
C ASP A 172 13.58 -28.89 16.01
N VAL A 173 13.98 -27.71 15.52
CA VAL A 173 13.50 -26.39 15.95
C VAL A 173 12.79 -25.67 14.79
N LYS A 174 12.13 -24.55 15.10
CA LYS A 174 11.65 -23.60 14.11
C LYS A 174 12.78 -23.23 13.17
N ILE A 175 12.47 -22.58 12.10
CA ILE A 175 13.43 -22.21 11.04
C ILE A 175 14.80 -21.85 11.62
N ASP A 176 15.82 -22.62 11.23
CA ASP A 176 17.19 -22.53 11.72
C ASP A 176 17.78 -21.15 11.40
N ASP A 177 18.36 -20.48 12.39
CA ASP A 177 19.03 -19.19 12.25
C ASP A 177 20.15 -19.22 11.20
N ASP A 178 20.82 -20.37 11.00
CA ASP A 178 21.87 -20.52 9.99
C ASP A 178 21.32 -20.50 8.56
N ILE A 179 20.10 -21.00 8.33
CA ILE A 179 19.43 -20.86 7.03
C ILE A 179 19.01 -19.41 6.79
N LEU A 180 18.45 -18.79 7.82
CA LEU A 180 18.09 -17.38 7.75
C LEU A 180 19.34 -16.53 7.46
N LYS A 181 20.48 -16.82 8.11
CA LYS A 181 21.78 -16.18 7.83
C LYS A 181 22.23 -16.43 6.39
N ALA A 182 22.11 -17.66 5.88
CA ALA A 182 22.50 -18.02 4.53
C ALA A 182 21.59 -17.37 3.46
N GLU A 183 20.29 -17.26 3.70
CA GLU A 183 19.36 -16.59 2.79
C GLU A 183 19.51 -15.05 2.82
N LEU A 184 19.77 -14.46 4.00
CA LEU A 184 20.04 -13.04 4.14
C LEU A 184 21.44 -12.62 3.69
N GLY A 185 22.42 -13.55 3.80
CA GLY A 185 23.83 -13.31 3.47
C GLY A 185 24.21 -13.52 2.00
N SER A 186 23.30 -14.05 1.16
CA SER A 186 23.57 -14.17 -0.27
C SER A 186 23.54 -12.78 -0.92
N ASN A 187 24.72 -12.22 -1.19
CA ASN A 187 24.88 -10.94 -1.88
C ASN A 187 24.23 -10.99 -3.27
N GLY A 188 23.53 -9.94 -3.64
CA GLY A 188 23.17 -9.72 -5.03
C GLY A 188 21.78 -9.19 -5.34
N ASP A 189 20.81 -9.24 -4.44
CA ASP A 189 19.50 -8.64 -4.71
C ASP A 189 19.17 -7.55 -3.71
N VAL A 190 19.18 -6.31 -4.18
CA VAL A 190 18.68 -5.12 -3.46
C VAL A 190 17.16 -5.18 -3.27
N GLN A 191 16.51 -6.17 -3.88
CA GLN A 191 15.08 -6.38 -3.80
C GLN A 191 14.66 -6.99 -2.46
N LEU A 192 13.52 -6.56 -1.94
CA LEU A 192 12.84 -7.20 -0.81
C LEU A 192 12.71 -8.70 -1.10
N LYS A 193 13.42 -9.53 -0.31
CA LYS A 193 13.45 -10.97 -0.54
C LYS A 193 12.12 -11.59 -0.16
N ASN A 194 11.70 -12.58 -0.93
CA ASN A 194 10.57 -13.42 -0.60
C ASN A 194 10.89 -14.24 0.65
N ILE A 195 10.21 -13.95 1.77
CA ILE A 195 10.44 -14.55 3.07
C ILE A 195 9.67 -15.87 3.29
N VAL A 196 8.93 -16.39 2.32
CA VAL A 196 8.07 -17.58 2.49
C VAL A 196 8.82 -18.76 3.13
N ARG A 197 10.10 -18.92 2.82
CA ARG A 197 10.93 -19.99 3.38
C ARG A 197 11.44 -19.74 4.79
N THR A 198 11.42 -18.48 5.22
CA THR A 198 12.05 -17.99 6.47
C THR A 198 11.09 -17.25 7.38
N ILE A 199 9.77 -17.35 7.12
CA ILE A 199 8.74 -16.73 7.97
C ILE A 199 8.89 -17.24 9.41
N GLN A 200 9.15 -16.31 10.33
CA GLN A 200 9.22 -16.60 11.75
C GLN A 200 7.80 -16.69 12.35
N LYS A 201 7.67 -17.37 13.50
CA LYS A 201 6.38 -17.54 14.17
C LYS A 201 5.63 -16.25 14.42
N GLU A 202 6.34 -15.21 14.85
CA GLU A 202 5.78 -13.88 15.10
C GLU A 202 5.24 -13.24 13.81
N GLN A 203 6.01 -13.35 12.73
CA GLN A 203 5.60 -12.88 11.39
C GLN A 203 4.40 -13.69 10.90
N ASN A 204 4.38 -15.01 11.08
CA ASN A 204 3.27 -15.86 10.68
C ASN A 204 1.97 -15.50 11.41
N ALA A 205 2.04 -15.17 12.69
CA ALA A 205 0.90 -14.72 13.47
C ALA A 205 0.29 -13.42 12.91
N ILE A 206 1.12 -12.50 12.40
CA ILE A 206 0.68 -11.28 11.73
C ILE A 206 0.06 -11.61 10.36
N ILE A 207 0.75 -12.40 9.55
CA ILE A 207 0.34 -12.75 8.19
C ILE A 207 -1.03 -13.43 8.19
N ARG A 208 -1.26 -14.38 9.11
CA ARG A 208 -2.49 -15.20 9.17
C ARG A 208 -3.62 -14.59 10.00
N ASN A 209 -3.44 -13.43 10.59
CA ASN A 209 -4.48 -12.81 11.39
C ASN A 209 -5.59 -12.22 10.50
N THR A 210 -6.78 -12.80 10.58
CA THR A 210 -8.00 -12.36 9.88
C THR A 210 -9.05 -11.76 10.81
N LYS A 211 -8.78 -11.73 12.13
CA LYS A 211 -9.77 -11.34 13.16
C LYS A 211 -9.77 -9.84 13.45
N ASP A 212 -8.59 -9.23 13.44
CA ASP A 212 -8.44 -7.83 13.82
C ASP A 212 -8.77 -6.92 12.64
N LYS A 213 -9.67 -5.97 12.84
CA LYS A 213 -10.09 -5.03 11.80
C LYS A 213 -9.00 -4.02 11.48
N ILE A 214 -8.33 -3.49 12.51
CA ILE A 214 -7.25 -2.53 12.36
C ILE A 214 -6.04 -3.08 13.09
N MET A 215 -5.04 -3.45 12.31
CA MET A 215 -3.78 -3.98 12.80
C MET A 215 -2.67 -2.96 12.59
N VAL A 216 -1.99 -2.59 13.67
CA VAL A 216 -0.81 -1.72 13.63
C VAL A 216 0.42 -2.57 13.91
N ILE A 217 1.39 -2.52 13.01
CA ILE A 217 2.66 -3.23 13.08
C ILE A 217 3.76 -2.21 13.33
N GLN A 218 4.15 -2.07 14.60
CA GLN A 218 5.34 -1.31 14.98
C GLN A 218 6.55 -2.23 14.89
N GLY A 219 7.49 -1.93 14.01
CA GLY A 219 8.68 -2.74 13.85
C GLY A 219 9.95 -1.92 13.76
N ALA A 220 11.03 -2.42 14.34
CA ALA A 220 12.34 -1.79 14.22
C ALA A 220 12.82 -1.72 12.76
N ALA A 221 13.79 -0.85 12.48
CA ALA A 221 14.47 -0.82 11.19
C ALA A 221 15.00 -2.22 10.81
N GLY A 222 14.70 -2.68 9.59
CA GLY A 222 15.14 -4.00 9.14
C GLY A 222 14.40 -5.20 9.73
N SER A 223 13.27 -5.02 10.45
CA SER A 223 12.45 -6.14 10.96
C SER A 223 11.62 -6.86 9.88
N GLY A 224 11.62 -6.38 8.64
CA GLY A 224 10.87 -6.98 7.53
C GLY A 224 9.39 -6.60 7.50
N LYS A 225 8.97 -5.47 8.09
CA LYS A 225 7.58 -4.96 8.11
C LYS A 225 6.90 -5.03 6.75
N THR A 226 7.54 -4.47 5.75
CA THR A 226 7.04 -4.41 4.37
C THR A 226 6.85 -5.79 3.76
N SER A 227 7.85 -6.68 3.94
CA SER A 227 7.75 -8.06 3.48
C SER A 227 6.58 -8.78 4.15
N VAL A 228 6.42 -8.63 5.46
CA VAL A 228 5.31 -9.22 6.23
C VAL A 228 3.97 -8.68 5.74
N ALA A 229 3.86 -7.37 5.45
CA ALA A 229 2.63 -6.78 4.92
C ALA A 229 2.25 -7.36 3.55
N LEU A 230 3.20 -7.52 2.63
CA LEU A 230 2.95 -8.10 1.31
C LEU A 230 2.56 -9.58 1.39
N HIS A 231 3.21 -10.34 2.26
CA HIS A 231 2.83 -11.75 2.51
C HIS A 231 1.45 -11.85 3.18
N ARG A 232 1.11 -10.90 4.06
CA ARG A 232 -0.24 -10.78 4.63
C ARG A 232 -1.28 -10.50 3.56
N ILE A 233 -1.01 -9.58 2.65
CA ILE A 233 -1.91 -9.29 1.52
C ILE A 233 -2.12 -10.57 0.69
N ALA A 234 -1.05 -11.27 0.32
CA ALA A 234 -1.14 -12.52 -0.42
C ALA A 234 -1.93 -13.60 0.36
N TYR A 235 -1.78 -13.65 1.67
CA TYR A 235 -2.56 -14.55 2.52
C TYR A 235 -4.04 -14.17 2.54
N LEU A 236 -4.39 -12.89 2.70
CA LEU A 236 -5.77 -12.41 2.72
C LEU A 236 -6.48 -12.67 1.38
N LEU A 237 -5.82 -12.42 0.26
CA LEU A 237 -6.31 -12.73 -1.09
C LEU A 237 -6.57 -14.23 -1.27
N TYR A 238 -5.67 -15.08 -0.77
CA TYR A 238 -5.84 -16.52 -0.81
C TYR A 238 -6.99 -17.00 0.09
N HIS A 239 -7.09 -16.46 1.30
CA HIS A 239 -8.03 -16.89 2.33
C HIS A 239 -9.48 -16.46 2.00
N ASP A 240 -9.68 -15.23 1.52
CA ASP A 240 -10.99 -14.65 1.22
C ASP A 240 -11.20 -14.36 -0.27
N ARG A 241 -10.72 -15.25 -1.13
CA ARG A 241 -10.79 -15.09 -2.60
C ARG A 241 -12.22 -14.96 -3.16
N ALA A 242 -13.24 -15.33 -2.38
CA ALA A 242 -14.63 -15.15 -2.78
C ALA A 242 -15.09 -13.68 -2.70
N HIS A 243 -14.53 -12.89 -1.77
CA HIS A 243 -14.97 -11.52 -1.50
C HIS A 243 -13.89 -10.47 -1.68
N LEU A 244 -12.60 -10.84 -1.63
CA LEU A 244 -11.46 -9.94 -1.75
C LEU A 244 -10.68 -10.23 -3.03
N LYS A 245 -10.50 -9.20 -3.86
CA LYS A 245 -9.71 -9.23 -5.09
C LYS A 245 -8.58 -8.21 -5.00
N SER A 246 -7.54 -8.36 -5.82
CA SER A 246 -6.42 -7.42 -5.92
C SER A 246 -6.88 -5.98 -6.16
N SER A 247 -7.92 -5.79 -6.99
CA SER A 247 -8.54 -4.48 -7.26
C SER A 247 -9.27 -3.85 -6.05
N ASN A 248 -9.53 -4.61 -4.97
CA ASN A 248 -10.18 -4.12 -3.76
C ASN A 248 -9.18 -3.79 -2.64
N ILE A 249 -7.88 -3.90 -2.91
CA ILE A 249 -6.81 -3.55 -1.96
C ILE A 249 -6.12 -2.28 -2.44
N LEU A 250 -5.93 -1.36 -1.53
CA LEU A 250 -5.15 -0.14 -1.75
C LEU A 250 -3.99 -0.09 -0.78
N VAL A 251 -2.79 0.18 -1.30
CA VAL A 251 -1.61 0.50 -0.50
C VAL A 251 -1.34 1.99 -0.60
N LEU A 252 -1.26 2.65 0.54
CA LEU A 252 -0.78 4.01 0.66
C LEU A 252 0.68 3.98 1.11
N SER A 253 1.58 4.44 0.24
CA SER A 253 3.01 4.54 0.50
C SER A 253 3.51 5.94 0.14
N PRO A 254 4.40 6.54 0.93
CA PRO A 254 4.96 7.85 0.60
C PRO A 254 5.96 7.82 -0.56
N ASN A 255 6.46 6.65 -0.96
CA ASN A 255 7.52 6.49 -1.94
C ASN A 255 7.09 5.64 -3.14
N SER A 256 7.22 6.20 -4.36
CA SER A 256 6.93 5.52 -5.62
C SER A 256 7.87 4.34 -5.93
N VAL A 257 9.07 4.31 -5.36
CA VAL A 257 10.01 3.18 -5.52
C VAL A 257 9.47 1.91 -4.85
N PHE A 258 8.63 2.06 -3.82
CA PHE A 258 7.93 0.95 -3.18
C PHE A 258 6.97 0.23 -4.15
N SER A 259 6.42 0.95 -5.11
CA SER A 259 5.57 0.40 -6.19
C SER A 259 6.29 -0.69 -6.98
N ASP A 260 7.56 -0.48 -7.30
CA ASP A 260 8.36 -1.44 -8.03
C ASP A 260 8.52 -2.76 -7.26
N TYR A 261 8.73 -2.69 -5.94
CA TYR A 261 8.81 -3.89 -5.09
C TYR A 261 7.49 -4.68 -5.03
N ILE A 262 6.36 -3.99 -4.89
CA ILE A 262 5.04 -4.65 -4.87
C ILE A 262 4.80 -5.36 -6.19
N SER A 263 5.12 -4.71 -7.32
CA SER A 263 4.92 -5.24 -8.67
C SER A 263 5.69 -6.54 -8.93
N HIS A 264 6.78 -6.77 -8.20
CA HIS A 264 7.59 -7.99 -8.33
C HIS A 264 7.20 -9.08 -7.33
N ILE A 265 6.99 -8.72 -6.06
CA ILE A 265 6.77 -9.72 -4.98
C ILE A 265 5.40 -10.39 -5.07
N LEU A 266 4.32 -9.65 -5.30
CA LEU A 266 2.98 -10.24 -5.36
C LEU A 266 2.83 -11.27 -6.48
N PRO A 267 3.34 -11.03 -7.71
CA PRO A 267 3.37 -12.07 -8.74
C PRO A 267 4.24 -13.26 -8.37
N GLU A 268 5.34 -13.09 -7.61
CA GLU A 268 6.11 -14.21 -7.07
C GLU A 268 5.32 -15.06 -6.09
N LEU A 269 4.43 -14.43 -5.31
CA LEU A 269 3.54 -15.10 -4.38
C LEU A 269 2.29 -15.68 -5.06
N GLY A 270 2.16 -15.52 -6.39
CA GLY A 270 1.06 -16.05 -7.18
C GLY A 270 -0.19 -15.17 -7.18
N GLU A 271 -0.06 -13.90 -6.84
CA GLU A 271 -1.15 -12.92 -6.81
C GLU A 271 -0.98 -11.87 -7.91
N GLU A 272 -2.09 -11.22 -8.27
CA GLU A 272 -2.07 -10.07 -9.20
C GLU A 272 -1.58 -8.81 -8.48
N ASN A 273 -1.12 -7.83 -9.26
CA ASN A 273 -0.75 -6.53 -8.73
C ASN A 273 -1.95 -5.81 -8.13
N ILE A 274 -1.71 -5.08 -7.05
CA ILE A 274 -2.71 -4.30 -6.32
C ILE A 274 -2.57 -2.81 -6.66
N GLN A 275 -3.58 -2.03 -6.27
CA GLN A 275 -3.52 -0.58 -6.43
C GLN A 275 -2.60 0.03 -5.38
N GLU A 276 -1.75 0.93 -5.82
CA GLU A 276 -0.88 1.71 -4.97
C GLU A 276 -0.90 3.18 -5.37
N MET A 277 -0.81 4.06 -4.39
CA MET A 277 -0.64 5.50 -4.58
C MET A 277 -0.07 6.16 -3.33
N SER A 278 0.50 7.36 -3.48
CA SER A 278 0.73 8.21 -2.32
C SER A 278 -0.56 8.90 -1.90
N PHE A 279 -0.69 9.17 -0.59
CA PHE A 279 -1.84 9.92 -0.08
C PHE A 279 -1.81 11.38 -0.55
N ASP A 280 -0.62 11.92 -0.82
CA ASP A 280 -0.44 13.24 -1.40
C ASP A 280 -1.06 13.33 -2.81
N LEU A 281 -0.77 12.36 -3.69
CA LEU A 281 -1.40 12.30 -5.03
C LEU A 281 -2.93 12.22 -4.95
N TYR A 282 -3.44 11.44 -3.99
CA TYR A 282 -4.87 11.38 -3.75
C TYR A 282 -5.42 12.76 -3.35
N ALA A 283 -4.78 13.45 -2.40
CA ALA A 283 -5.19 14.76 -1.93
C ALA A 283 -5.14 15.82 -3.04
N TYR A 284 -4.08 15.83 -3.86
CA TYR A 284 -3.95 16.77 -4.98
C TYR A 284 -5.04 16.57 -6.03
N LYS A 285 -5.34 15.33 -6.37
CA LYS A 285 -6.43 14.99 -7.29
C LYS A 285 -7.79 15.49 -6.76
N GLU A 286 -8.05 15.30 -5.47
CA GLU A 286 -9.28 15.75 -4.83
C GLU A 286 -9.41 17.28 -4.78
N LEU A 287 -8.30 18.00 -4.67
CA LEU A 287 -8.28 19.47 -4.61
C LEU A 287 -8.18 20.15 -5.97
N LYS A 288 -8.00 19.41 -7.06
CA LYS A 288 -7.77 19.94 -8.42
C LYS A 288 -8.86 20.91 -8.91
N SER A 289 -10.09 20.79 -8.43
CA SER A 289 -11.18 21.72 -8.80
C SER A 289 -11.10 23.08 -8.10
N PHE A 290 -10.30 23.23 -7.06
CA PHE A 290 -10.20 24.45 -6.24
C PHE A 290 -8.85 25.14 -6.34
N VAL A 291 -7.79 24.41 -6.62
CA VAL A 291 -6.41 24.90 -6.76
C VAL A 291 -5.79 24.36 -8.05
N TYR A 292 -4.93 25.18 -8.66
CA TYR A 292 -4.25 24.78 -9.89
C TYR A 292 -3.21 23.69 -9.61
N ASP A 293 -2.43 23.88 -8.53
CA ASP A 293 -1.37 22.96 -8.13
C ASP A 293 -1.15 23.00 -6.61
N CYS A 294 -0.46 21.99 -6.10
CA CYS A 294 -0.04 21.88 -4.71
C CYS A 294 1.48 21.73 -4.63
N GLU A 295 2.10 22.33 -3.62
CA GLU A 295 3.49 22.01 -3.31
C GLU A 295 3.61 20.57 -2.83
N ASP A 296 4.72 19.92 -3.17
CA ASP A 296 5.02 18.59 -2.65
C ASP A 296 5.64 18.66 -1.23
N ARG A 297 5.64 17.51 -0.54
CA ARG A 297 6.16 17.36 0.80
C ARG A 297 7.65 17.72 0.89
N TYR A 298 8.40 17.44 -0.15
CA TYR A 298 9.86 17.65 -0.16
C TYR A 298 10.22 19.13 -0.12
N HIS A 299 9.44 19.99 -0.78
CA HIS A 299 9.61 21.45 -0.67
C HIS A 299 9.38 21.96 0.76
N GLN A 300 8.46 21.36 1.51
CA GLN A 300 8.28 21.71 2.92
C GLN A 300 9.48 21.27 3.75
N ILE A 301 9.97 20.03 3.57
CA ILE A 301 11.16 19.53 4.30
C ILE A 301 12.38 20.44 4.03
N GLU A 302 12.64 20.78 2.78
CA GLU A 302 13.74 21.69 2.40
C GLU A 302 13.59 23.07 3.08
N ARG A 303 12.38 23.61 3.14
CA ARG A 303 12.13 24.86 3.86
C ARG A 303 12.36 24.72 5.36
N GLU A 304 11.95 23.62 5.98
CA GLU A 304 12.18 23.37 7.41
C GLU A 304 13.68 23.27 7.73
N LEU A 305 14.45 22.64 6.86
CA LEU A 305 15.91 22.55 6.99
C LEU A 305 16.60 23.91 6.78
N ALA A 306 16.11 24.71 5.84
CA ALA A 306 16.68 26.04 5.54
C ALA A 306 16.32 27.12 6.57
N PHE A 307 15.16 27.03 7.22
CA PHE A 307 14.64 28.05 8.11
C PHE A 307 14.66 27.62 9.59
N ALA A 308 15.52 28.27 10.39
CA ALA A 308 15.58 28.08 11.83
C ALA A 308 14.40 28.75 12.61
N ASP A 309 13.31 29.19 11.94
CA ASP A 309 12.19 29.84 12.63
C ASP A 309 11.24 28.82 13.27
N LYS A 310 11.54 28.53 14.54
CA LYS A 310 10.71 27.63 15.39
C LYS A 310 9.22 28.03 15.43
N LYS A 311 8.87 29.30 15.22
CA LYS A 311 7.48 29.75 15.22
C LYS A 311 6.74 29.28 13.95
N GLN A 312 7.41 29.29 12.81
CA GLN A 312 6.84 28.83 11.55
C GLN A 312 6.62 27.30 11.62
N ILE A 313 7.61 26.54 12.04
CA ILE A 313 7.51 25.09 12.23
C ILE A 313 6.34 24.76 13.18
N LYS A 314 6.20 25.48 14.30
CA LYS A 314 5.09 25.27 15.23
C LYS A 314 3.72 25.53 14.59
N ARG A 315 3.59 26.54 13.71
CA ARG A 315 2.34 26.84 12.98
C ARG A 315 1.99 25.73 11.96
N MET A 316 2.98 25.24 11.23
CA MET A 316 2.80 24.15 10.28
C MET A 316 2.30 22.88 10.98
N ARG A 317 2.89 22.54 12.12
CA ARG A 317 2.47 21.40 12.94
C ARG A 317 1.07 21.56 13.53
N TRP A 318 0.74 22.77 13.98
CA TRP A 318 -0.60 23.05 14.49
C TRP A 318 -1.67 22.75 13.43
N LYS A 319 -1.42 23.05 12.14
CA LYS A 319 -2.36 22.73 11.05
C LYS A 319 -2.63 21.23 10.85
N GLN A 320 -1.81 20.38 11.44
CA GLN A 320 -1.93 18.92 11.33
C GLN A 320 -2.40 18.28 12.67
N SER A 321 -2.70 19.09 13.68
CA SER A 321 -3.00 18.64 15.04
C SER A 321 -4.49 18.49 15.31
N LYS A 322 -4.81 17.95 16.49
CA LYS A 322 -6.19 17.87 17.01
C LYS A 322 -6.77 19.25 17.31
N GLU A 323 -5.97 20.16 17.85
CA GLU A 323 -6.38 21.53 18.16
C GLU A 323 -6.80 22.30 16.89
N PHE A 324 -6.17 22.01 15.76
CA PHE A 324 -6.61 22.53 14.46
C PHE A 324 -8.03 22.05 14.13
N LEU A 325 -8.33 20.76 14.35
CA LEU A 325 -9.65 20.20 14.10
C LEU A 325 -10.73 20.87 14.94
N ASP A 326 -10.46 21.07 16.22
CA ASP A 326 -11.42 21.72 17.13
C ASP A 326 -11.74 23.15 16.67
N GLU A 327 -10.73 23.92 16.25
CA GLU A 327 -10.91 25.26 15.69
C GLU A 327 -11.61 25.24 14.31
N ALA A 328 -11.30 24.27 13.48
CA ALA A 328 -11.93 24.09 12.18
C ALA A 328 -13.44 23.76 12.33
N GLU A 329 -13.79 22.84 13.24
CA GLU A 329 -15.19 22.50 13.51
C GLU A 329 -15.96 23.70 14.07
N ALA A 330 -15.37 24.48 15.00
CA ALA A 330 -15.98 25.68 15.52
C ALA A 330 -16.25 26.71 14.40
N PHE A 331 -15.28 26.88 13.49
CA PHE A 331 -15.46 27.78 12.34
C PHE A 331 -16.55 27.28 11.38
N LEU A 332 -16.61 25.98 11.11
CA LEU A 332 -17.61 25.40 10.20
C LEU A 332 -19.05 25.56 10.75
N LEU A 333 -19.22 25.47 12.07
CA LEU A 333 -20.50 25.75 12.71
C LEU A 333 -20.93 27.20 12.53
N GLU A 334 -20.03 28.16 12.74
CA GLU A 334 -20.34 29.59 12.52
C GLU A 334 -20.58 29.91 11.04
N LEU A 335 -19.82 29.25 10.13
CA LEU A 335 -19.98 29.44 8.69
C LEU A 335 -21.37 29.03 8.21
N GLU A 336 -22.02 28.07 8.84
CA GLU A 336 -23.38 27.64 8.51
C GLU A 336 -24.39 28.79 8.60
N ASP A 337 -24.22 29.67 9.58
CA ASP A 337 -25.10 30.83 9.77
C ASP A 337 -24.70 32.02 8.88
N GLU A 338 -23.42 32.21 8.60
CA GLU A 338 -22.91 33.39 7.91
C GLU A 338 -22.91 33.28 6.37
N LEU A 339 -22.92 32.04 5.82
CA LEU A 339 -22.71 31.81 4.40
C LEU A 339 -23.94 32.04 3.52
N MET A 340 -25.14 32.11 4.11
CA MET A 340 -26.40 32.03 3.40
C MET A 340 -27.13 33.38 3.34
N ASN A 341 -27.60 33.74 2.13
CA ASN A 341 -28.50 34.83 1.87
C ASN A 341 -29.80 34.28 1.27
N PHE A 342 -30.71 33.82 2.11
CA PHE A 342 -31.96 33.23 1.65
C PHE A 342 -32.85 34.28 0.96
N CYS A 343 -33.60 33.84 -0.02
CA CYS A 343 -34.61 34.66 -0.69
C CYS A 343 -35.76 33.79 -1.22
N THR A 344 -36.92 34.37 -1.38
CA THR A 344 -38.08 33.75 -2.05
C THR A 344 -37.75 33.42 -3.52
N VAL A 345 -38.09 32.20 -3.96
CA VAL A 345 -37.95 31.80 -5.36
C VAL A 345 -39.31 31.56 -5.97
N GLU A 346 -39.61 32.32 -7.04
CA GLU A 346 -40.78 32.13 -7.86
C GLU A 346 -40.40 31.59 -9.24
N TYR A 347 -41.21 30.63 -9.73
CA TYR A 347 -41.08 30.06 -11.06
C TYR A 347 -42.45 29.70 -11.64
N LYS A 348 -42.88 30.40 -12.72
CA LYS A 348 -44.16 30.18 -13.43
C LYS A 348 -45.39 30.09 -12.49
N GLY A 349 -45.46 30.97 -11.48
CA GLY A 349 -46.54 31.02 -10.50
C GLY A 349 -46.48 29.95 -9.41
N PHE A 350 -45.39 29.22 -9.31
CA PHE A 350 -45.04 28.37 -8.19
C PHE A 350 -43.98 29.05 -7.34
N GLU A 351 -44.26 29.23 -6.08
CA GLU A 351 -43.44 30.01 -5.15
C GLU A 351 -43.00 29.16 -3.95
N LYS A 352 -41.74 29.32 -3.55
CA LYS A 352 -41.22 28.91 -2.26
C LYS A 352 -40.70 30.14 -1.54
N THR A 353 -41.30 30.43 -0.42
CA THR A 353 -40.92 31.57 0.42
C THR A 353 -39.53 31.35 1.03
N GLU A 354 -38.86 32.44 1.38
CA GLU A 354 -37.58 32.41 2.11
C GLU A 354 -37.64 31.49 3.33
N GLN A 355 -38.74 31.56 4.14
CA GLN A 355 -38.91 30.76 5.33
C GLN A 355 -39.02 29.23 5.03
N GLU A 356 -39.69 28.88 3.92
CA GLU A 356 -39.79 27.47 3.49
C GLU A 356 -38.45 26.93 3.04
N ILE A 357 -37.69 27.74 2.29
CA ILE A 357 -36.32 27.37 1.83
C ILE A 357 -35.39 27.19 3.05
N LEU A 358 -35.44 28.12 4.00
CA LEU A 358 -34.70 28.06 5.27
C LEU A 358 -35.04 26.78 6.05
N ASN A 359 -36.33 26.45 6.14
CA ASN A 359 -36.77 25.23 6.83
C ASN A 359 -36.27 23.95 6.13
N LEU A 360 -36.30 23.92 4.78
CA LEU A 360 -35.73 22.81 4.03
C LEU A 360 -34.23 22.68 4.28
N PHE A 361 -33.50 23.78 4.23
CA PHE A 361 -32.06 23.83 4.35
C PHE A 361 -31.55 23.43 5.74
N TYR A 362 -32.11 24.00 6.82
CA TYR A 362 -31.61 23.76 8.18
C TYR A 362 -32.24 22.57 8.89
N PHE A 363 -33.46 22.14 8.53
CA PHE A 363 -34.13 21.07 9.26
C PHE A 363 -34.31 19.80 8.43
N LYS A 364 -34.78 19.91 7.17
CA LYS A 364 -35.05 18.71 6.36
C LYS A 364 -33.77 18.09 5.83
N PHE A 365 -32.82 18.91 5.35
CA PHE A 365 -31.57 18.48 4.72
C PHE A 365 -30.34 18.74 5.59
N GLN A 366 -30.48 18.87 6.90
CA GLN A 366 -29.39 19.13 7.85
C GLN A 366 -28.26 18.10 7.78
N ASP A 367 -28.55 16.85 7.44
CA ASP A 367 -27.55 15.77 7.34
C ASP A 367 -26.72 15.84 6.05
N ILE A 368 -27.09 16.70 5.10
CA ILE A 368 -26.31 16.94 3.89
C ILE A 368 -25.24 18.00 4.17
N PRO A 369 -23.98 17.80 3.70
CA PRO A 369 -22.93 18.81 3.86
C PRO A 369 -23.34 20.18 3.32
N LEU A 370 -22.89 21.22 4.02
CA LEU A 370 -23.38 22.60 3.85
C LEU A 370 -23.41 23.07 2.39
N LEU A 371 -22.34 22.88 1.61
CA LEU A 371 -22.26 23.36 0.22
C LEU A 371 -22.97 22.46 -0.81
N SER A 372 -23.43 21.28 -0.40
CA SER A 372 -24.28 20.40 -1.22
C SER A 372 -25.76 20.50 -0.86
N ARG A 373 -26.09 21.13 0.28
CA ARG A 373 -27.45 21.16 0.85
C ARG A 373 -28.44 21.93 -0.04
N MET A 374 -28.05 23.04 -0.63
CA MET A 374 -28.93 23.82 -1.49
C MET A 374 -29.28 23.09 -2.82
N GLU A 375 -28.43 22.18 -3.29
CA GLU A 375 -28.75 21.32 -4.44
C GLU A 375 -29.92 20.37 -4.08
N ALA A 376 -29.94 19.83 -2.89
CA ALA A 376 -31.07 19.01 -2.41
C ALA A 376 -32.35 19.83 -2.24
N VAL A 377 -32.25 21.09 -1.81
CA VAL A 377 -33.38 22.03 -1.75
C VAL A 377 -33.93 22.32 -3.14
N LEU A 378 -33.05 22.54 -4.11
CA LEU A 378 -33.43 22.74 -5.52
C LEU A 378 -34.12 21.49 -6.09
N GLU A 379 -33.55 20.30 -5.91
CA GLU A 379 -34.18 19.07 -6.41
C GLU A 379 -35.56 18.84 -5.78
N TYR A 380 -35.72 19.15 -4.49
CA TYR A 380 -37.02 19.13 -3.84
C TYR A 380 -38.01 20.13 -4.44
N PHE A 381 -37.56 21.34 -4.76
CA PHE A 381 -38.39 22.36 -5.42
C PHE A 381 -38.83 21.90 -6.81
N ILE A 382 -37.91 21.31 -7.60
CA ILE A 382 -38.19 20.83 -8.97
C ILE A 382 -39.18 19.65 -8.89
N ASP A 383 -38.95 18.66 -8.04
CA ASP A 383 -39.82 17.49 -7.89
C ASP A 383 -41.25 17.90 -7.49
N GLU A 384 -41.39 18.81 -6.55
CA GLU A 384 -42.69 19.32 -6.12
C GLU A 384 -43.41 20.08 -7.27
N TYR A 385 -42.68 20.90 -8.03
CA TYR A 385 -43.23 21.60 -9.19
C TYR A 385 -43.69 20.62 -10.28
N GLU A 386 -42.82 19.67 -10.67
CA GLU A 386 -43.13 18.68 -11.69
C GLU A 386 -44.34 17.81 -11.28
N THR A 387 -44.40 17.39 -10.02
CA THR A 387 -45.53 16.62 -9.47
C THR A 387 -46.84 17.42 -9.50
N LEU A 388 -46.83 18.67 -9.07
CA LEU A 388 -48.05 19.50 -9.03
C LEU A 388 -48.54 19.95 -10.40
N LYS A 389 -47.64 20.04 -11.39
CA LYS A 389 -47.98 20.52 -12.75
C LYS A 389 -48.07 19.38 -13.75
N ASP A 390 -47.82 18.13 -13.34
CA ASP A 390 -47.80 16.96 -14.23
C ASP A 390 -46.93 17.18 -15.46
N CYS A 391 -45.72 17.69 -15.26
CA CYS A 391 -44.78 18.01 -16.33
C CYS A 391 -43.36 17.71 -15.93
N THR A 392 -42.45 17.64 -16.90
CA THR A 392 -41.00 17.55 -16.69
C THR A 392 -40.34 18.84 -17.14
N LEU A 393 -39.45 19.41 -16.29
CA LEU A 393 -38.72 20.61 -16.64
C LEU A 393 -37.62 20.33 -17.67
N PRO A 394 -37.53 21.16 -18.75
CA PRO A 394 -36.40 21.15 -19.65
C PRO A 394 -35.08 21.46 -18.92
N GLU A 395 -33.97 20.95 -19.42
CA GLU A 395 -32.63 21.11 -18.83
C GLU A 395 -32.25 22.62 -18.72
N GLU A 396 -32.54 23.42 -19.72
CA GLU A 396 -32.28 24.87 -19.68
C GLU A 396 -33.00 25.59 -18.52
N GLU A 397 -34.21 25.15 -18.18
CA GLU A 397 -34.99 25.74 -17.09
C GLU A 397 -34.49 25.24 -15.72
N ARG A 398 -33.99 23.97 -15.65
CA ARG A 398 -33.30 23.43 -14.47
C ARG A 398 -32.02 24.21 -14.20
N ASP A 399 -31.21 24.51 -15.22
CA ASP A 399 -29.99 25.32 -15.11
C ASP A 399 -30.26 26.74 -14.63
N MET A 400 -31.33 27.37 -15.13
CA MET A 400 -31.73 28.68 -14.66
C MET A 400 -32.12 28.67 -13.17
N LEU A 401 -32.88 27.68 -12.74
CA LEU A 401 -33.24 27.51 -11.33
C LEU A 401 -32.00 27.21 -10.45
N TYR A 402 -31.11 26.34 -10.93
CA TYR A 402 -29.83 26.08 -10.28
C TYR A 402 -29.07 27.39 -10.01
N GLY A 403 -28.97 28.26 -11.04
CA GLY A 403 -28.32 29.55 -10.87
C GLY A 403 -29.00 30.45 -9.84
N LYS A 404 -30.35 30.40 -9.69
CA LYS A 404 -31.08 31.18 -8.66
C LYS A 404 -30.79 30.66 -7.26
N PHE A 405 -30.85 29.33 -7.05
CA PHE A 405 -30.60 28.73 -5.72
C PHE A 405 -29.15 28.86 -5.29
N MET A 406 -28.19 28.65 -6.21
CA MET A 406 -26.76 28.75 -5.88
C MET A 406 -26.31 30.19 -5.54
N LYS A 407 -27.02 31.23 -6.00
CA LYS A 407 -26.76 32.63 -5.61
C LYS A 407 -27.10 32.93 -4.15
N MET A 408 -27.80 32.04 -3.45
CA MET A 408 -28.03 32.16 -2.00
C MET A 408 -26.79 31.90 -1.18
N TYR A 409 -25.79 31.19 -1.72
CA TYR A 409 -24.46 31.16 -1.10
C TYR A 409 -23.70 32.45 -1.41
N GLU A 410 -23.08 33.05 -0.41
CA GLU A 410 -22.14 34.14 -0.60
C GLU A 410 -20.95 33.68 -1.48
N THR A 411 -20.43 32.49 -1.19
CA THR A 411 -19.39 31.81 -1.98
C THR A 411 -19.44 30.29 -1.78
N LYS A 412 -19.13 29.54 -2.83
CA LYS A 412 -18.88 28.08 -2.79
C LYS A 412 -17.39 27.76 -3.01
N ASP A 413 -16.53 28.77 -3.14
CA ASP A 413 -15.12 28.59 -3.39
C ASP A 413 -14.40 28.16 -2.10
N LEU A 414 -14.05 26.88 -2.03
CA LEU A 414 -13.33 26.27 -0.91
C LEU A 414 -12.03 27.02 -0.57
N TYR A 415 -11.29 27.49 -1.58
CA TYR A 415 -10.07 28.25 -1.40
C TYR A 415 -10.31 29.55 -0.62
N VAL A 416 -11.40 30.25 -0.94
CA VAL A 416 -11.81 31.48 -0.24
C VAL A 416 -12.25 31.17 1.18
N LEU A 417 -13.07 30.14 1.38
CA LEU A 417 -13.55 29.74 2.71
C LEU A 417 -12.41 29.33 3.64
N TYR A 418 -11.49 28.51 3.13
CA TYR A 418 -10.29 28.12 3.91
C TYR A 418 -9.38 29.32 4.20
N SER A 419 -9.25 30.25 3.25
CA SER A 419 -8.50 31.50 3.50
C SER A 419 -9.14 32.39 4.58
N ARG A 420 -10.50 32.43 4.70
CA ARG A 420 -11.23 33.09 5.81
C ARG A 420 -10.89 32.44 7.16
N PHE A 421 -10.89 31.12 7.20
CA PHE A 421 -10.51 30.39 8.41
C PHE A 421 -9.06 30.71 8.85
N LEU A 422 -8.09 30.69 7.94
CA LEU A 422 -6.72 31.09 8.25
C LEU A 422 -6.62 32.51 8.83
N LYS A 423 -7.35 33.45 8.23
CA LYS A 423 -7.38 34.85 8.72
C LYS A 423 -7.99 34.92 10.14
N ARG A 424 -9.05 34.16 10.40
CA ARG A 424 -9.70 34.15 11.72
C ARG A 424 -8.78 33.61 12.82
N THR A 425 -8.00 32.56 12.52
CA THR A 425 -7.03 32.00 13.45
C THR A 425 -5.74 32.79 13.58
N GLY A 426 -5.67 33.99 12.95
CA GLY A 426 -4.49 34.86 12.97
C GLY A 426 -3.32 34.36 12.12
N LEU A 427 -3.57 33.39 11.24
CA LEU A 427 -2.59 32.91 10.28
C LEU A 427 -2.62 33.75 9.00
N LYS A 428 -1.54 33.64 8.20
CA LYS A 428 -1.47 34.28 6.89
C LYS A 428 -2.52 33.68 5.97
N ALA A 429 -3.43 34.51 5.48
CA ALA A 429 -4.41 34.12 4.48
C ALA A 429 -3.75 33.73 3.17
N LEU A 430 -4.40 32.82 2.42
CA LEU A 430 -3.97 32.48 1.07
C LEU A 430 -4.07 33.69 0.14
N PRO A 431 -3.20 33.80 -0.88
CA PRO A 431 -3.23 34.94 -1.82
C PRO A 431 -4.56 35.02 -2.58
N HIS A 432 -5.12 36.19 -2.71
CA HIS A 432 -6.27 36.41 -3.58
C HIS A 432 -5.81 36.46 -5.05
N CYS A 433 -6.02 35.37 -5.79
CA CYS A 433 -5.56 35.23 -7.16
C CYS A 433 -6.53 34.39 -8.00
N SER A 434 -6.37 34.43 -9.34
CA SER A 434 -7.11 33.57 -10.25
C SER A 434 -6.71 32.11 -10.06
N TYR A 435 -7.58 31.19 -10.49
CA TYR A 435 -7.39 29.74 -10.35
C TYR A 435 -6.00 29.27 -10.83
N GLU A 436 -5.54 29.75 -11.99
CA GLU A 436 -4.27 29.35 -12.62
C GLU A 436 -3.02 29.75 -11.80
N LYS A 437 -3.19 30.62 -10.81
CA LYS A 437 -2.12 31.07 -9.92
C LYS A 437 -2.24 30.53 -8.51
N ARG A 438 -3.24 29.67 -8.25
CA ARG A 438 -3.44 29.05 -6.94
C ARG A 438 -2.48 27.88 -6.77
N LEU A 439 -1.34 28.14 -6.15
CA LEU A 439 -0.41 27.14 -5.67
C LEU A 439 -0.65 26.99 -4.16
N LEU A 440 -1.07 25.79 -3.73
CA LEU A 440 -1.36 25.53 -2.33
C LEU A 440 -0.09 25.04 -1.62
N PRO A 441 0.35 25.69 -0.52
CA PRO A 441 1.45 25.16 0.29
C PRO A 441 1.13 23.77 0.82
N TYR A 442 2.13 22.89 0.93
CA TYR A 442 1.91 21.51 1.40
C TYR A 442 1.25 21.45 2.77
N GLU A 443 1.63 22.34 3.70
CA GLU A 443 1.04 22.46 5.04
C GLU A 443 -0.48 22.74 5.04
N ASP A 444 -1.02 23.25 3.94
CA ASP A 444 -2.44 23.59 3.77
C ASP A 444 -3.23 22.52 2.97
N VAL A 445 -2.57 21.51 2.41
CA VAL A 445 -3.19 20.47 1.58
C VAL A 445 -4.22 19.67 2.36
N TYR A 446 -3.83 19.05 3.45
CA TYR A 446 -4.73 18.23 4.26
C TYR A 446 -5.75 19.04 5.05
N PRO A 447 -5.40 20.21 5.62
CA PRO A 447 -6.37 21.14 6.15
C PRO A 447 -7.47 21.50 5.16
N MET A 448 -7.12 21.88 3.94
CA MET A 448 -8.10 22.22 2.91
C MET A 448 -8.90 21.00 2.43
N LEU A 449 -8.28 19.82 2.34
CA LEU A 449 -8.96 18.57 2.05
C LEU A 449 -9.99 18.21 3.12
N TYR A 450 -9.67 18.42 4.40
CA TYR A 450 -10.60 18.26 5.51
C TYR A 450 -11.83 19.18 5.35
N PHE A 451 -11.61 20.47 5.08
CA PHE A 451 -12.69 21.42 4.79
C PHE A 451 -13.55 20.98 3.60
N LYS A 452 -12.93 20.45 2.54
CA LYS A 452 -13.68 19.87 1.42
C LYS A 452 -14.64 18.80 1.88
N TYR A 453 -14.16 17.86 2.68
CA TYR A 453 -14.98 16.73 3.14
C TYR A 453 -16.05 17.12 4.15
N ARG A 454 -15.86 18.18 4.88
CA ARG A 454 -16.87 18.69 5.79
C ARG A 454 -17.93 19.55 5.07
N LEU A 455 -17.56 20.23 4.01
CA LEU A 455 -18.46 21.17 3.30
C LEU A 455 -19.17 20.56 2.09
N PHE A 456 -18.57 19.55 1.44
CA PHE A 456 -19.14 18.88 0.26
C PHE A 456 -19.45 17.41 0.56
N SER A 457 -20.35 16.83 -0.22
CA SER A 457 -20.63 15.39 -0.15
C SER A 457 -19.38 14.58 -0.52
N VAL A 458 -18.99 13.67 0.36
CA VAL A 458 -17.83 12.80 0.17
C VAL A 458 -18.28 11.51 -0.52
N THR A 459 -17.58 11.15 -1.57
CA THR A 459 -17.72 9.82 -2.15
C THR A 459 -16.81 8.86 -1.39
N GLN A 460 -17.38 8.06 -0.49
CA GLN A 460 -16.64 7.02 0.21
C GLN A 460 -16.07 6.00 -0.79
N GLN A 461 -14.85 5.56 -0.54
CA GLN A 461 -14.14 4.57 -1.37
C GLN A 461 -14.63 3.13 -1.09
N LYS A 462 -15.92 2.87 -1.38
CA LYS A 462 -16.59 1.57 -1.09
C LYS A 462 -16.02 0.38 -1.86
N THR A 463 -15.29 0.62 -2.94
CA THR A 463 -14.62 -0.41 -3.73
C THR A 463 -13.41 -1.00 -3.01
N ILE A 464 -12.78 -0.22 -2.14
CA ILE A 464 -11.64 -0.67 -1.34
C ILE A 464 -12.17 -1.44 -0.12
N LYS A 465 -11.74 -2.69 0.00
CA LYS A 465 -12.13 -3.62 1.08
C LYS A 465 -11.00 -3.88 2.07
N HIS A 466 -9.77 -3.51 1.73
CA HIS A 466 -8.62 -3.55 2.63
C HIS A 466 -7.65 -2.42 2.31
N LEU A 467 -7.27 -1.65 3.33
CA LEU A 467 -6.31 -0.56 3.20
C LEU A 467 -5.01 -0.94 3.90
N VAL A 468 -3.89 -0.72 3.22
CA VAL A 468 -2.55 -0.86 3.81
C VAL A 468 -1.91 0.52 3.84
N ILE A 469 -1.39 0.92 5.01
CA ILE A 469 -0.70 2.19 5.21
C ILE A 469 0.73 1.86 5.61
N ASP A 470 1.68 2.22 4.75
CA ASP A 470 3.11 2.08 5.04
C ASP A 470 3.68 3.38 5.60
N GLU A 471 4.78 3.27 6.35
CA GLU A 471 5.46 4.39 7.01
C GLU A 471 4.51 5.22 7.89
N MET A 472 3.79 4.55 8.78
CA MET A 472 2.73 5.14 9.62
C MET A 472 3.14 6.42 10.34
N GLN A 473 4.42 6.56 10.69
CA GLN A 473 4.98 7.72 11.40
C GLN A 473 5.04 8.98 10.55
N ASP A 474 4.84 8.87 9.23
CA ASP A 474 4.83 9.99 8.31
C ASP A 474 3.45 10.62 8.12
N TYR A 475 2.43 10.06 8.77
CA TYR A 475 1.05 10.55 8.70
C TYR A 475 0.66 11.27 9.98
N SER A 476 0.11 12.47 9.81
CA SER A 476 -0.37 13.31 10.91
C SER A 476 -1.72 12.84 11.49
N TYR A 477 -2.09 13.38 12.65
CA TYR A 477 -3.40 13.18 13.26
C TYR A 477 -4.54 13.51 12.29
N LEU A 478 -4.45 14.67 11.61
CA LEU A 478 -5.44 15.12 10.64
C LEU A 478 -5.57 14.15 9.45
N GLN A 479 -4.45 13.63 8.94
CA GLN A 479 -4.46 12.65 7.85
C GLN A 479 -5.17 11.37 8.24
N TYR A 480 -4.97 10.86 9.45
CA TYR A 480 -5.69 9.67 9.93
C TYR A 480 -7.18 9.91 10.13
N ILE A 481 -7.60 11.10 10.54
CA ILE A 481 -9.02 11.47 10.58
C ILE A 481 -9.63 11.42 9.17
N ILE A 482 -8.95 11.99 8.18
CA ILE A 482 -9.41 11.96 6.78
C ILE A 482 -9.47 10.51 6.25
N LEU A 483 -8.47 9.70 6.52
CA LEU A 483 -8.44 8.30 6.11
C LEU A 483 -9.58 7.49 6.74
N LYS A 484 -9.92 7.74 7.98
CA LYS A 484 -11.05 7.11 8.66
C LYS A 484 -12.38 7.43 7.99
N GLU A 485 -12.58 8.69 7.56
CA GLU A 485 -13.80 9.11 6.87
C GLU A 485 -13.90 8.54 5.44
N LEU A 486 -12.77 8.34 4.77
CA LEU A 486 -12.72 7.82 3.40
C LEU A 486 -12.88 6.30 3.31
N PHE A 487 -12.27 5.57 4.24
CA PHE A 487 -12.12 4.12 4.18
C PHE A 487 -12.77 3.43 5.39
N HIS A 488 -13.91 2.79 5.15
CA HIS A 488 -14.63 2.02 6.18
C HIS A 488 -14.34 0.52 6.09
N CYS A 489 -13.09 0.16 5.83
CA CYS A 489 -12.64 -1.22 5.64
C CYS A 489 -11.59 -1.62 6.69
N PRO A 490 -11.26 -2.92 6.83
CA PRO A 490 -10.10 -3.37 7.58
C PRO A 490 -8.81 -2.72 7.10
N MET A 491 -7.88 -2.45 8.04
CA MET A 491 -6.62 -1.77 7.76
C MET A 491 -5.43 -2.54 8.33
N THR A 492 -4.33 -2.51 7.59
CA THR A 492 -3.00 -2.92 8.07
C THR A 492 -2.09 -1.69 8.01
N ILE A 493 -1.69 -1.20 9.17
CA ILE A 493 -0.88 0.01 9.33
C ILE A 493 0.51 -0.44 9.80
N LEU A 494 1.56 -0.06 9.09
CA LEU A 494 2.92 -0.47 9.42
C LEU A 494 3.88 0.72 9.40
N GLY A 495 4.88 0.66 10.26
CA GLY A 495 5.90 1.69 10.33
C GLY A 495 6.85 1.51 11.52
N ASP A 496 7.68 2.51 11.71
CA ASP A 496 8.62 2.60 12.80
C ASP A 496 8.63 4.02 13.36
N LYS A 497 8.10 4.20 14.55
CA LYS A 497 8.03 5.50 15.19
C LYS A 497 9.40 6.18 15.38
N ALA A 498 10.49 5.40 15.41
CA ALA A 498 11.85 5.93 15.52
C ALA A 498 12.38 6.50 14.18
N GLN A 499 11.73 6.20 13.05
CA GLN A 499 12.12 6.67 11.72
C GLN A 499 11.29 7.86 11.22
N THR A 500 10.73 8.64 12.14
CA THR A 500 10.07 9.90 11.76
C THR A 500 11.08 10.90 11.22
N MET A 501 10.64 11.67 10.23
CA MET A 501 11.43 12.82 9.71
C MET A 501 11.15 14.11 10.48
N GLU A 502 10.20 14.12 11.40
CA GLU A 502 9.84 15.29 12.19
C GLU A 502 10.69 15.38 13.47
N ALA A 503 11.21 16.58 13.76
CA ALA A 503 12.07 16.82 14.92
C ALA A 503 11.35 16.71 16.29
N GLU A 504 10.01 16.90 16.33
CA GLU A 504 9.17 16.66 17.52
C GLU A 504 8.06 15.70 17.13
N VAL A 505 8.14 14.51 17.64
CA VAL A 505 7.27 13.38 17.25
C VAL A 505 5.93 13.48 17.95
N GLN A 506 4.82 13.51 17.18
CA GLN A 506 3.55 13.03 17.70
C GLN A 506 3.61 11.49 17.67
N ASP A 507 3.53 10.84 18.83
CA ASP A 507 3.53 9.38 18.85
C ASP A 507 2.23 8.86 18.23
N VAL A 508 2.34 8.33 17.02
CA VAL A 508 1.23 7.77 16.26
C VAL A 508 0.50 6.68 17.07
N LEU A 509 1.22 5.93 17.90
CA LEU A 509 0.64 4.87 18.73
C LEU A 509 -0.20 5.42 19.89
N GLU A 510 -0.01 6.68 20.29
CA GLU A 510 -0.83 7.33 21.30
C GLU A 510 -2.19 7.79 20.73
N PHE A 511 -2.19 8.39 19.54
CA PHE A 511 -3.42 8.96 19.00
C PHE A 511 -4.25 8.00 18.11
N LEU A 512 -3.66 6.96 17.50
CA LEU A 512 -4.44 5.98 16.73
C LEU A 512 -5.57 5.32 17.53
N PRO A 513 -5.38 4.94 18.81
CA PRO A 513 -6.47 4.44 19.63
C PRO A 513 -7.59 5.46 19.90
N GLU A 514 -7.28 6.76 19.93
CA GLU A 514 -8.32 7.81 20.04
C GLU A 514 -9.19 7.86 18.78
N ILE A 515 -8.56 7.73 17.60
CA ILE A 515 -9.23 7.80 16.30
C ILE A 515 -10.08 6.56 16.04
N TYR A 516 -9.49 5.37 16.20
CA TYR A 516 -10.11 4.10 15.80
C TYR A 516 -10.76 3.31 16.97
N GLY A 517 -10.55 3.74 18.21
CA GLY A 517 -11.14 3.13 19.40
C GLY A 517 -10.61 1.72 19.68
N LYS A 518 -11.47 0.86 20.26
CA LYS A 518 -11.10 -0.51 20.70
C LYS A 518 -10.87 -1.51 19.55
N GLN A 519 -11.03 -1.12 18.29
CA GLN A 519 -10.87 -2.01 17.15
C GLN A 519 -9.40 -2.16 16.70
N ILE A 520 -8.51 -1.42 17.34
CA ILE A 520 -7.08 -1.40 17.00
C ILE A 520 -6.33 -2.46 17.82
N ARG A 521 -5.41 -3.16 17.14
CA ARG A 521 -4.44 -4.05 17.76
C ARG A 521 -3.04 -3.67 17.34
N VAL A 522 -2.18 -3.37 18.30
CA VAL A 522 -0.77 -3.07 18.06
C VAL A 522 0.05 -4.34 18.25
N ILE A 523 0.92 -4.64 17.30
CA ILE A 523 1.86 -5.76 17.36
C ILE A 523 3.27 -5.19 17.16
N TYR A 524 4.21 -5.66 17.97
CA TYR A 524 5.59 -5.22 17.93
C TYR A 524 6.48 -6.28 17.27
N MET A 525 7.29 -5.84 16.30
CA MET A 525 8.34 -6.63 15.65
C MET A 525 9.70 -6.09 16.10
N ASN A 526 10.21 -6.62 17.21
CA ASN A 526 11.40 -6.08 17.85
C ASN A 526 12.71 -6.64 17.28
N LYS A 527 12.69 -7.70 16.47
CA LYS A 527 13.88 -8.34 15.92
C LYS A 527 14.27 -7.73 14.57
N SER A 528 15.48 -7.20 14.47
CA SER A 528 16.05 -6.67 13.22
C SER A 528 16.89 -7.76 12.53
N TYR A 529 16.55 -8.08 11.27
CA TYR A 529 17.20 -9.12 10.48
C TYR A 529 18.11 -8.58 9.39
N ARG A 530 17.93 -7.32 8.99
CA ARG A 530 18.55 -6.72 7.80
C ARG A 530 19.89 -6.09 8.10
N ASN A 531 19.94 -5.26 9.13
CA ASN A 531 21.14 -4.52 9.49
C ASN A 531 22.17 -5.41 10.18
N THR A 532 23.45 -5.07 10.04
CA THR A 532 24.49 -5.68 10.88
C THR A 532 24.40 -5.17 12.31
N VAL A 533 24.94 -5.93 13.25
CA VAL A 533 24.96 -5.56 14.68
C VAL A 533 25.61 -4.18 14.88
N GLU A 534 26.67 -3.89 14.12
CA GLU A 534 27.42 -2.62 14.22
C GLU A 534 26.58 -1.41 13.77
N ILE A 535 25.87 -1.54 12.63
CA ILE A 535 24.98 -0.46 12.12
C ILE A 535 23.79 -0.25 13.06
N ALA A 536 23.17 -1.35 13.49
CA ALA A 536 22.00 -1.27 14.36
C ALA A 536 22.35 -0.73 15.75
N SER A 537 23.49 -1.12 16.33
CA SER A 537 23.97 -0.60 17.60
C SER A 537 24.26 0.90 17.51
N TYR A 538 24.94 1.34 16.46
CA TYR A 538 25.21 2.77 16.21
C TYR A 538 23.90 3.57 16.07
N ALA A 539 22.93 3.08 15.30
CA ALA A 539 21.63 3.73 15.14
C ALA A 539 20.85 3.81 16.47
N ASN A 540 20.88 2.74 17.28
CA ASN A 540 20.23 2.71 18.58
C ASN A 540 20.86 3.70 19.59
N GLU A 541 22.19 3.91 19.55
CA GLU A 541 22.86 4.92 20.37
C GLU A 541 22.39 6.33 20.05
N ILE A 542 22.13 6.63 18.76
CA ILE A 542 21.63 7.95 18.33
C ILE A 542 20.16 8.16 18.71
N THR A 543 19.33 7.11 18.54
CA THR A 543 17.87 7.23 18.68
C THR A 543 17.34 6.90 20.08
N ASP A 544 18.20 6.43 21.00
CA ASP A 544 17.85 5.94 22.35
C ASP A 544 16.71 4.89 22.33
N VAL A 545 16.64 4.09 21.27
CA VAL A 545 15.64 3.03 21.12
C VAL A 545 16.10 1.79 21.88
N GLN A 546 15.31 1.41 22.90
CA GLN A 546 15.58 0.22 23.70
C GLN A 546 14.72 -0.96 23.26
N GLY A 547 15.24 -2.18 23.51
CA GLY A 547 14.46 -3.43 23.32
C GLY A 547 14.45 -3.97 21.89
N VAL A 548 15.34 -3.50 21.00
CA VAL A 548 15.55 -4.11 19.69
C VAL A 548 16.48 -5.32 19.83
N GLU A 549 15.99 -6.50 19.48
CA GLU A 549 16.79 -7.69 19.38
C GLU A 549 17.53 -7.70 18.04
N LEU A 550 18.87 -7.78 18.09
CA LEU A 550 19.70 -7.80 16.89
C LEU A 550 19.95 -9.25 16.48
N PHE A 551 19.74 -9.53 15.22
CA PHE A 551 20.16 -10.78 14.63
C PHE A 551 21.70 -10.79 14.52
N GLU A 552 22.36 -11.88 14.90
CA GLU A 552 23.83 -12.01 14.89
C GLU A 552 24.39 -12.02 13.46
N ARG A 553 24.32 -10.86 12.79
CA ARG A 553 24.96 -10.59 11.51
C ARG A 553 25.98 -9.48 11.71
N HIS A 554 27.27 -9.82 11.58
CA HIS A 554 28.37 -8.89 11.76
C HIS A 554 28.84 -8.29 10.43
N GLY A 555 29.23 -7.01 10.47
CA GLY A 555 29.77 -6.25 9.36
C GLY A 555 30.90 -5.33 9.79
N LYS A 556 31.21 -4.35 8.97
CA LYS A 556 32.19 -3.33 9.32
C LYS A 556 31.57 -2.33 10.31
N PRO A 557 32.35 -1.81 11.29
CA PRO A 557 31.89 -0.73 12.16
C PRO A 557 31.56 0.51 11.34
N VAL A 558 30.64 1.33 11.87
CA VAL A 558 30.34 2.64 11.30
C VAL A 558 31.52 3.57 11.53
N GLU A 559 31.99 4.25 10.50
CA GLU A 559 33.10 5.18 10.55
C GLU A 559 32.59 6.63 10.45
N GLU A 560 32.99 7.48 11.38
CA GLU A 560 32.76 8.93 11.32
C GLU A 560 34.06 9.63 10.95
N LYS A 561 34.00 10.55 9.97
CA LYS A 561 35.15 11.35 9.52
C LYS A 561 34.72 12.80 9.34
N THR A 562 35.55 13.74 9.80
CA THR A 562 35.30 15.17 9.63
C THR A 562 36.25 15.74 8.58
N PHE A 563 35.70 16.56 7.69
CA PHE A 563 36.43 17.21 6.60
C PHE A 563 36.16 18.72 6.61
N SER A 564 37.00 19.46 5.91
CA SER A 564 36.86 20.93 5.83
C SER A 564 36.03 21.38 4.63
N ALA A 565 35.81 20.51 3.65
CA ALA A 565 35.04 20.83 2.44
C ALA A 565 34.31 19.58 1.87
N LEU A 566 33.15 19.82 1.26
CA LEU A 566 32.33 18.77 0.62
C LEU A 566 33.12 18.01 -0.46
N THR A 567 34.00 18.69 -1.20
CA THR A 567 34.85 18.04 -2.22
C THR A 567 35.81 17.02 -1.63
N GLU A 568 36.36 17.28 -0.42
CA GLU A 568 37.23 16.32 0.29
C GLU A 568 36.44 15.09 0.74
N MET A 569 35.19 15.28 1.21
CA MET A 569 34.28 14.17 1.53
C MET A 569 34.03 13.28 0.31
N LEU A 570 33.74 13.89 -0.85
CA LEU A 570 33.45 13.16 -2.10
C LEU A 570 34.68 12.41 -2.64
N GLU A 571 35.90 12.95 -2.47
CA GLU A 571 37.13 12.23 -2.76
C GLU A 571 37.31 11.00 -1.86
N GLU A 572 36.98 11.14 -0.58
CA GLU A 572 37.07 10.01 0.35
C GLU A 572 36.00 8.94 0.07
N VAL A 573 34.82 9.34 -0.39
CA VAL A 573 33.78 8.41 -0.90
C VAL A 573 34.36 7.58 -2.06
N LEU A 574 34.96 8.22 -3.06
CA LEU A 574 35.53 7.53 -4.23
C LEU A 574 36.65 6.54 -3.85
N LYS A 575 37.48 6.87 -2.85
CA LYS A 575 38.55 5.99 -2.35
C LYS A 575 38.00 4.73 -1.65
N ASN A 576 36.85 4.86 -0.97
CA ASN A 576 36.27 3.79 -0.17
C ASN A 576 35.14 3.05 -0.90
N LEU A 577 34.86 3.38 -2.17
CA LEU A 577 33.77 2.81 -2.95
C LEU A 577 34.07 1.36 -3.36
N LYS A 578 33.30 0.41 -2.86
CA LYS A 578 33.48 -1.03 -3.07
C LYS A 578 32.87 -1.58 -4.35
N LEU A 579 32.09 -0.78 -5.07
CA LEU A 579 31.57 -1.12 -6.40
C LEU A 579 32.69 -1.40 -7.41
N GLN A 580 33.85 -0.72 -7.29
CA GLN A 580 35.00 -0.91 -8.18
C GLN A 580 35.67 -2.27 -8.01
N GLU A 581 35.56 -2.89 -6.85
CA GLU A 581 36.14 -4.19 -6.51
C GLU A 581 35.14 -5.34 -6.72
N ASN A 582 33.93 -5.06 -7.24
CA ASN A 582 32.80 -6.00 -7.36
C ASN A 582 32.43 -6.68 -6.03
N GLU A 583 32.73 -6.06 -4.88
CA GLU A 583 32.30 -6.56 -3.58
C GLU A 583 30.80 -6.26 -3.36
N TYR A 584 30.31 -5.10 -3.86
CA TYR A 584 28.94 -4.63 -3.72
C TYR A 584 28.33 -4.29 -5.09
N GLU A 585 27.03 -4.39 -5.20
CA GLU A 585 26.28 -4.03 -6.41
C GLU A 585 25.71 -2.61 -6.34
N THR A 586 25.47 -2.10 -5.14
CA THR A 586 24.83 -0.81 -4.88
C THR A 586 25.57 -0.02 -3.81
N ALA A 587 25.69 1.28 -4.03
CA ALA A 587 26.17 2.22 -3.04
C ALA A 587 25.36 3.51 -3.08
N ALA A 588 25.24 4.20 -1.96
CA ALA A 588 24.57 5.49 -1.89
C ALA A 588 25.43 6.57 -1.25
N VAL A 589 25.32 7.77 -1.79
CA VAL A 589 25.71 9.02 -1.15
C VAL A 589 24.43 9.74 -0.76
N ILE A 590 24.20 9.90 0.52
CA ILE A 590 23.00 10.50 1.09
C ILE A 590 23.38 11.86 1.69
N THR A 591 22.73 12.91 1.22
CA THR A 591 22.96 14.29 1.66
C THR A 591 21.77 14.82 2.48
N THR A 592 21.97 15.94 3.15
CA THR A 592 20.93 16.59 3.92
C THR A 592 19.98 17.39 3.03
N THR A 593 20.52 18.12 2.05
CA THR A 593 19.73 19.00 1.17
C THR A 593 19.84 18.59 -0.30
N GLU A 594 18.85 19.03 -1.10
CA GLU A 594 18.86 18.80 -2.56
C GLU A 594 20.04 19.53 -3.24
N GLU A 595 20.41 20.72 -2.76
CA GLU A 595 21.55 21.47 -3.31
C GLU A 595 22.85 20.69 -3.14
N GLU A 596 23.09 20.08 -1.97
CA GLU A 596 24.23 19.20 -1.72
C GLU A 596 24.18 17.94 -2.60
N ALA A 597 23.00 17.35 -2.78
CA ALA A 597 22.83 16.17 -3.61
C ALA A 597 23.16 16.45 -5.07
N VAL A 598 22.65 17.54 -5.63
CA VAL A 598 22.94 17.97 -7.01
C VAL A 598 24.44 18.22 -7.20
N PHE A 599 25.08 18.91 -6.28
CA PHE A 599 26.51 19.15 -6.31
C PHE A 599 27.31 17.84 -6.25
N ALA A 600 26.97 16.97 -5.30
CA ALA A 600 27.63 15.67 -5.15
C ALA A 600 27.46 14.80 -6.41
N TYR A 601 26.27 14.77 -6.98
CA TYR A 601 26.00 14.05 -8.22
C TYR A 601 26.86 14.56 -9.38
N GLN A 602 26.92 15.87 -9.62
CA GLN A 602 27.71 16.44 -10.69
C GLN A 602 29.20 16.10 -10.52
N TYR A 603 29.73 16.26 -9.31
CA TYR A 603 31.13 15.96 -9.00
C TYR A 603 31.48 14.48 -9.17
N LEU A 604 30.62 13.58 -8.65
CA LEU A 604 30.86 12.14 -8.72
C LEU A 604 30.65 11.59 -10.13
N LYS A 605 29.69 12.12 -10.89
CA LYS A 605 29.40 11.69 -12.27
C LYS A 605 30.58 11.89 -13.22
N GLU A 606 31.33 12.96 -13.04
CA GLU A 606 32.54 13.21 -13.83
C GLU A 606 33.62 12.15 -13.60
N LYS A 607 33.76 11.65 -12.38
CA LYS A 607 34.79 10.72 -11.95
C LYS A 607 34.35 9.25 -12.01
N PHE A 608 33.07 8.99 -11.82
CA PHE A 608 32.44 7.67 -11.84
C PHE A 608 31.18 7.71 -12.71
N PRO A 609 31.26 7.39 -14.02
CA PRO A 609 30.14 7.51 -14.95
C PRO A 609 28.89 6.69 -14.60
N GLN A 610 29.03 5.61 -13.78
CA GLN A 610 27.92 4.80 -13.29
C GLN A 610 27.27 5.40 -12.03
N THR A 611 27.25 6.73 -11.92
CA THR A 611 26.55 7.46 -10.87
C THR A 611 25.16 7.85 -11.34
N PHE A 612 24.15 7.56 -10.54
CA PHE A 612 22.74 7.88 -10.78
C PHE A 612 22.27 8.92 -9.76
N TYR A 613 21.32 9.73 -10.16
CA TYR A 613 20.65 10.68 -9.26
C TYR A 613 19.21 10.25 -9.06
N ILE A 614 18.77 10.16 -7.81
CA ILE A 614 17.36 9.94 -7.47
C ILE A 614 16.80 11.27 -6.96
N ASP A 615 15.85 11.80 -7.71
CA ASP A 615 15.02 12.94 -7.37
C ASP A 615 13.57 12.52 -7.09
N LYS A 616 12.70 13.49 -6.83
CA LYS A 616 11.28 13.27 -6.54
C LYS A 616 10.49 12.62 -7.68
N ASP A 617 10.95 12.77 -8.93
CA ASP A 617 10.29 12.27 -10.14
C ASP A 617 10.86 10.90 -10.58
N SER A 618 11.89 10.42 -9.90
CA SER A 618 12.55 9.16 -10.20
C SER A 618 11.68 7.97 -9.77
N SER A 619 11.42 7.06 -10.71
CA SER A 619 10.58 5.87 -10.49
C SER A 619 11.35 4.55 -10.51
N VAL A 620 12.64 4.55 -10.87
CA VAL A 620 13.44 3.33 -11.08
C VAL A 620 14.73 3.38 -10.29
N PHE A 621 14.97 2.33 -9.52
CA PHE A 621 16.24 2.09 -8.83
C PHE A 621 17.20 1.33 -9.75
N GLN A 622 18.48 1.76 -9.81
CA GLN A 622 19.50 1.14 -10.66
C GLN A 622 20.71 0.70 -9.84
N LYS A 623 21.35 -0.42 -10.26
CA LYS A 623 22.62 -0.88 -9.68
C LYS A 623 23.73 0.11 -10.00
N GLY A 624 24.57 0.43 -9.01
CA GLY A 624 25.65 1.39 -9.12
C GLY A 624 25.71 2.35 -7.95
N LEU A 625 26.33 3.51 -8.17
CA LEU A 625 26.40 4.58 -7.17
C LEU A 625 25.20 5.51 -7.33
N THR A 626 24.40 5.61 -6.30
CA THR A 626 23.24 6.50 -6.22
C THR A 626 23.58 7.72 -5.38
N VAL A 627 23.21 8.92 -5.82
CA VAL A 627 23.23 10.15 -5.02
C VAL A 627 21.80 10.60 -4.79
N THR A 628 21.44 10.90 -3.56
CA THR A 628 20.08 11.33 -3.21
C THR A 628 20.07 12.01 -1.84
N THR A 629 18.93 12.60 -1.45
CA THR A 629 18.73 13.15 -0.12
C THR A 629 18.22 12.10 0.86
N PHE A 630 18.35 12.35 2.19
CA PHE A 630 17.91 11.41 3.21
C PHE A 630 16.40 11.11 3.15
N TYR A 631 15.58 12.09 2.80
CA TYR A 631 14.13 11.94 2.73
C TYR A 631 13.67 11.17 1.47
N LEU A 632 14.43 11.23 0.38
CA LEU A 632 14.19 10.41 -0.83
C LEU A 632 14.80 9.01 -0.70
N ALA A 633 15.87 8.85 0.11
CA ALA A 633 16.47 7.56 0.40
C ALA A 633 15.62 6.68 1.31
N LYS A 634 14.60 7.25 1.97
CA LYS A 634 13.74 6.51 2.90
C LYS A 634 13.05 5.33 2.20
N GLY A 635 13.15 4.15 2.82
CA GLY A 635 12.62 2.90 2.24
C GLY A 635 13.55 2.22 1.22
N LEU A 636 14.67 2.85 0.82
CA LEU A 636 15.67 2.24 -0.06
C LEU A 636 16.73 1.47 0.74
N GLU A 637 17.41 0.53 0.07
CA GLU A 637 18.45 -0.31 0.63
C GLU A 637 19.66 -0.33 -0.26
N PHE A 638 20.84 -0.23 0.36
CA PHE A 638 22.12 -0.21 -0.33
C PHE A 638 23.14 -1.08 0.40
N ASP A 639 24.04 -1.71 -0.36
CA ASP A 639 25.15 -2.50 0.23
C ASP A 639 26.16 -1.61 0.95
N GLN A 640 26.33 -0.36 0.51
CA GLN A 640 27.22 0.62 1.11
C GLN A 640 26.59 2.01 1.12
N VAL A 641 26.66 2.70 2.27
CA VAL A 641 26.07 4.03 2.43
C VAL A 641 27.12 5.02 2.95
N PHE A 642 27.16 6.19 2.35
CA PHE A 642 27.93 7.35 2.78
C PHE A 642 26.98 8.50 3.11
N GLY A 643 26.81 8.80 4.41
CA GLY A 643 26.05 9.98 4.85
C GLY A 643 26.95 11.21 4.82
N ILE A 644 26.49 12.28 4.22
CA ILE A 644 27.19 13.56 4.10
C ILE A 644 26.29 14.66 4.66
N SER A 645 26.80 15.41 5.66
CA SER A 645 26.06 16.51 6.27
C SER A 645 26.99 17.68 6.59
#